data_1d2a9a8dd9af12d81aa9ab188431ee67
#
_entry.id   1d2a9a8dd9af12d81aa9ab188431ee67
#
_cell.length_a   1.000
_cell.length_b   1.000
_cell.length_c   1.000
_cell.angle_alpha   90.00
_cell.angle_beta   90.00
_cell.angle_gamma   90.00
#
_symmetry.space_group_name_H-M   'P 1'
#
loop_
_entity.id
_entity.type
_entity.pdbx_description
1 polymer ?
#
loop_
_entity_poly.entity_id
_entity_poly.type
_entity_poly.pdbx_seq_one_letter_code
_entity_poly.pdbx_strand_id
1 'polypeptide(L)'
;MIVVKRNGLKVEYNPEKINKFLEFVCDGLDASMSDIAMNSDLLIYDGITTDNINKALRDSAESLISENNPDYAIVAGRILMSDLRKKAYGDFTPDSFLSIIKENTYLGMYTEDLLANYTEEEIEYLDTLIDHDLDFNFSISGALEWEKKYLVQNRVTGTYFETPQISYMCVAMMYFLNEDKLYSKEERLQYVAKAYKYLSEGVWNIPTPHLARLRTPTRAFSSCVVIKTGDSIDSISAVDMAARRYATLGAGLGIHTGDLRGKLSPIRNGAAINTGALYHAQSIERAALSCSQGGFRKGSITFHWHGLHKDFLDTVSYKNSARPDADSMKHSDHAIWINGFILHKIRKNEDIYLFDPPEVPKLWKLFYSSKLSEFAKEYNRCVADPKINKVAVPSSRYIELLVAERIGTGRVYIGFADTLNEKSTYNEDKYPIFSSNLCMEIALPTADLEFKYDSTTEKYDVDGLIALCNLGGINWGAVSNPNEFYDIADVMMNAIDNLLSYQEHPFGAAKRHNSLFRPIGLGITGFAYWLAKNNLNYNNNYELTDYWMQTYSHAVIKASIELAKKRGPCEGWLDTKWAEGVLPLDIRKPALESIISHKEYYDWDEIRNEVKKYGVRNASMIALFPAETSAKISGSGTTNGIEPVRALIQSKGGKETVAKFTVPELIRLKDKYDIVWDWKNNEGYIKTVAVLQKYTDQAISANTYTNRKNFSNDKVPVTSIINELYLAYAYGLKTLYYNNNQDTMDTSLYNGDAQTKAEVVEPVASEEEEHCESCSL
;
A
#
# COMPACT_ATOMS: atom_id res chain seq x y z
N MET A 1 18.99 45.27 -10.69
CA MET A 1 18.47 43.95 -11.09
C MET A 1 16.95 44.02 -10.97
N ILE A 2 16.26 43.54 -12.00
CA ILE A 2 14.80 43.56 -12.06
C ILE A 2 14.24 42.14 -11.76
N VAL A 3 13.15 42.10 -11.01
CA VAL A 3 12.40 40.86 -10.70
C VAL A 3 11.00 40.97 -11.31
N VAL A 4 10.53 39.92 -11.93
CA VAL A 4 9.17 39.83 -12.48
C VAL A 4 8.27 39.11 -11.49
N LYS A 5 7.23 39.81 -10.99
CA LYS A 5 6.22 39.21 -10.12
C LYS A 5 5.26 38.28 -10.87
N ARG A 6 4.49 37.46 -10.16
CA ARG A 6 3.49 36.54 -10.73
C ARG A 6 2.44 37.24 -11.61
N ASN A 7 2.08 38.47 -11.27
CA ASN A 7 1.16 39.30 -12.06
C ASN A 7 1.83 40.04 -13.25
N GLY A 8 3.09 39.70 -13.58
CA GLY A 8 3.85 40.32 -14.65
C GLY A 8 4.50 41.67 -14.31
N LEU A 9 4.25 42.24 -13.13
CA LEU A 9 4.83 43.51 -12.72
C LEU A 9 6.35 43.36 -12.52
N LYS A 10 7.11 44.29 -13.14
CA LYS A 10 8.56 44.41 -12.99
C LYS A 10 8.88 45.32 -11.81
N VAL A 11 9.67 44.83 -10.86
CA VAL A 11 10.10 45.58 -9.66
C VAL A 11 11.60 45.47 -9.46
N GLU A 12 12.19 46.39 -8.75
CA GLU A 12 13.59 46.28 -8.34
C GLU A 12 13.77 45.12 -7.35
N TYR A 13 14.89 44.40 -7.51
CA TYR A 13 15.30 43.36 -6.56
C TYR A 13 15.57 43.95 -5.19
N ASN A 14 14.94 43.38 -4.18
CA ASN A 14 15.11 43.81 -2.79
C ASN A 14 15.61 42.64 -1.93
N PRO A 15 16.91 42.62 -1.55
CA PRO A 15 17.49 41.56 -0.72
C PRO A 15 16.85 41.44 0.66
N GLU A 16 16.37 42.53 1.25
CA GLU A 16 15.74 42.54 2.58
C GLU A 16 14.48 41.66 2.61
N LYS A 17 13.74 41.57 1.50
CA LYS A 17 12.58 40.69 1.40
C LYS A 17 12.96 39.21 1.40
N ILE A 18 14.08 38.89 0.76
CA ILE A 18 14.61 37.51 0.76
C ILE A 18 15.13 37.20 2.18
N ASN A 19 15.85 38.08 2.80
CA ASN A 19 16.35 37.89 4.18
C ASN A 19 15.21 37.64 5.17
N LYS A 20 14.15 38.44 5.13
CA LYS A 20 12.96 38.25 5.98
C LYS A 20 12.26 36.92 5.68
N PHE A 21 12.21 36.53 4.43
CA PHE A 21 11.63 35.23 4.06
C PHE A 21 12.48 34.06 4.54
N LEU A 22 13.81 34.17 4.43
CA LEU A 22 14.74 33.18 4.98
C LEU A 22 14.70 33.10 6.49
N GLU A 23 14.56 34.24 7.17
CA GLU A 23 14.34 34.31 8.62
C GLU A 23 13.09 33.50 9.02
N PHE A 24 11.97 33.70 8.32
CA PHE A 24 10.73 32.98 8.56
C PHE A 24 10.88 31.45 8.32
N VAL A 25 11.47 31.02 7.19
CA VAL A 25 11.54 29.60 6.86
C VAL A 25 12.60 28.83 7.68
N CYS A 26 13.59 29.53 8.24
CA CYS A 26 14.61 28.94 9.13
C CYS A 26 14.22 29.04 10.62
N ASP A 27 13.15 29.77 10.98
CA ASP A 27 12.78 29.97 12.37
C ASP A 27 12.58 28.65 13.12
N GLY A 28 13.24 28.51 14.27
CA GLY A 28 13.19 27.33 15.12
C GLY A 28 13.93 26.10 14.58
N LEU A 29 14.73 26.23 13.50
CA LEU A 29 15.47 25.12 12.88
C LEU A 29 16.98 25.37 12.94
N ASP A 30 17.76 24.28 12.97
CA ASP A 30 19.23 24.35 12.86
C ASP A 30 19.66 24.48 11.39
N ALA A 31 19.43 25.68 10.82
CA ALA A 31 19.71 25.98 9.43
C ALA A 31 20.25 27.41 9.25
N SER A 32 21.31 27.54 8.47
CA SER A 32 21.99 28.82 8.18
C SER A 32 21.33 29.54 7.00
N MET A 33 20.70 30.67 7.27
CA MET A 33 20.15 31.57 6.23
C MET A 33 21.25 32.01 5.24
N SER A 34 22.45 32.29 5.77
CA SER A 34 23.59 32.76 4.96
C SER A 34 24.02 31.71 3.92
N ASP A 35 24.03 30.43 4.31
CA ASP A 35 24.43 29.35 3.40
C ASP A 35 23.42 29.16 2.28
N ILE A 36 22.12 29.28 2.59
CA ILE A 36 21.06 29.23 1.60
C ILE A 36 21.17 30.42 0.64
N ALA A 37 21.35 31.63 1.16
CA ALA A 37 21.47 32.84 0.36
C ALA A 37 22.70 32.77 -0.58
N MET A 38 23.86 32.40 -0.07
CA MET A 38 25.09 32.31 -0.84
C MET A 38 25.01 31.29 -1.98
N ASN A 39 24.43 30.11 -1.72
CA ASN A 39 24.26 29.08 -2.76
C ASN A 39 23.21 29.48 -3.78
N SER A 40 22.17 30.24 -3.37
CA SER A 40 21.11 30.68 -4.30
C SER A 40 21.52 31.86 -5.16
N ASP A 41 22.42 32.73 -4.70
CA ASP A 41 22.85 33.91 -5.44
C ASP A 41 23.45 33.56 -6.81
N LEU A 42 24.07 32.41 -6.95
CA LEU A 42 24.58 31.89 -8.21
C LEU A 42 23.47 31.58 -9.25
N LEU A 43 22.23 31.45 -8.81
CA LEU A 43 21.06 31.11 -9.64
C LEU A 43 20.17 32.33 -9.93
N ILE A 44 20.45 33.51 -9.33
CA ILE A 44 19.65 34.72 -9.49
C ILE A 44 20.23 35.62 -10.59
N TYR A 45 19.40 36.01 -11.55
CA TYR A 45 19.77 36.81 -12.70
C TYR A 45 18.78 37.97 -12.99
N ASP A 46 19.17 38.94 -13.79
CA ASP A 46 18.27 40.06 -14.13
C ASP A 46 17.06 39.61 -14.96
N GLY A 47 15.87 40.01 -14.55
CA GLY A 47 14.61 39.57 -15.14
C GLY A 47 14.06 38.26 -14.60
N ILE A 48 14.66 37.71 -13.53
CA ILE A 48 14.18 36.46 -12.89
C ILE A 48 12.76 36.65 -12.35
N THR A 49 11.95 35.57 -12.41
CA THR A 49 10.61 35.56 -11.80
C THR A 49 10.67 35.23 -10.30
N THR A 50 9.67 35.68 -9.54
CA THR A 50 9.57 35.30 -8.12
C THR A 50 9.48 33.79 -7.90
N ASP A 51 8.87 33.05 -8.83
CA ASP A 51 8.79 31.60 -8.76
C ASP A 51 10.18 30.95 -8.93
N ASN A 52 10.99 31.46 -9.84
CA ASN A 52 12.37 31.02 -10.02
C ASN A 52 13.26 31.40 -8.83
N ILE A 53 13.02 32.51 -8.15
CA ILE A 53 13.71 32.86 -6.90
C ILE A 53 13.36 31.83 -5.82
N ASN A 54 12.07 31.52 -5.62
CA ASN A 54 11.64 30.49 -4.67
C ASN A 54 12.26 29.12 -5.01
N LYS A 55 12.30 28.78 -6.29
CA LYS A 55 12.95 27.53 -6.73
C LYS A 55 14.45 27.53 -6.41
N ALA A 56 15.16 28.63 -6.68
CA ALA A 56 16.60 28.76 -6.37
C ALA A 56 16.87 28.61 -4.87
N LEU A 57 16.07 29.27 -4.02
CA LEU A 57 16.17 29.16 -2.55
C LEU A 57 15.90 27.73 -2.08
N ARG A 58 14.87 27.07 -2.63
CA ARG A 58 14.53 25.69 -2.32
C ARG A 58 15.65 24.74 -2.74
N ASP A 59 16.10 24.82 -4.00
CA ASP A 59 17.15 23.95 -4.53
C ASP A 59 18.48 24.14 -3.75
N SER A 60 18.77 25.38 -3.30
CA SER A 60 19.87 25.66 -2.39
C SER A 60 19.71 24.93 -1.06
N ALA A 61 18.55 25.05 -0.40
CA ALA A 61 18.27 24.35 0.86
C ALA A 61 18.36 22.83 0.70
N GLU A 62 17.80 22.26 -0.38
CA GLU A 62 17.86 20.82 -0.67
C GLU A 62 19.32 20.34 -0.82
N SER A 63 20.21 21.13 -1.42
CA SER A 63 21.61 20.78 -1.59
C SER A 63 22.36 20.64 -0.27
N LEU A 64 21.94 21.39 0.76
CA LEU A 64 22.53 21.41 2.09
C LEU A 64 22.05 20.29 3.01
N ILE A 65 21.02 19.51 2.61
CA ILE A 65 20.52 18.38 3.41
C ILE A 65 21.63 17.33 3.57
N SER A 66 21.98 17.06 4.84
CA SER A 66 22.96 16.05 5.22
C SER A 66 22.58 15.40 6.56
N GLU A 67 23.29 14.35 6.96
CA GLU A 67 23.05 13.69 8.26
C GLU A 67 23.32 14.62 9.46
N ASN A 68 24.19 15.62 9.28
CA ASN A 68 24.49 16.61 10.30
C ASN A 68 23.52 17.81 10.27
N ASN A 69 22.87 18.05 9.13
CA ASN A 69 21.99 19.19 8.93
C ASN A 69 20.68 18.75 8.22
N PRO A 70 19.84 17.90 8.85
CA PRO A 70 18.62 17.40 8.25
C PRO A 70 17.51 18.47 8.17
N ASP A 71 17.56 19.51 8.99
CA ASP A 71 16.54 20.56 9.10
C ASP A 71 16.38 21.37 7.81
N TYR A 72 17.38 21.38 6.94
CA TYR A 72 17.23 21.95 5.60
C TYR A 72 16.15 21.26 4.78
N ALA A 73 15.75 20.02 5.10
CA ALA A 73 14.63 19.35 4.46
C ALA A 73 13.28 20.02 4.83
N ILE A 74 13.15 20.51 6.06
CA ILE A 74 11.96 21.27 6.51
C ILE A 74 12.01 22.69 5.93
N VAL A 75 13.19 23.34 5.90
CA VAL A 75 13.34 24.67 5.28
C VAL A 75 12.89 24.65 3.81
N ALA A 76 13.39 23.69 3.04
CA ALA A 76 12.98 23.51 1.64
C ALA A 76 11.47 23.24 1.51
N GLY A 77 10.88 22.46 2.43
CA GLY A 77 9.44 22.22 2.53
C GLY A 77 8.66 23.50 2.79
N ARG A 78 9.08 24.31 3.76
CA ARG A 78 8.47 25.62 4.09
C ARG A 78 8.50 26.59 2.91
N ILE A 79 9.59 26.62 2.15
CA ILE A 79 9.70 27.44 0.93
C ILE A 79 8.65 26.99 -0.08
N LEU A 80 8.50 25.70 -0.34
CA LEU A 80 7.51 25.17 -1.28
C LEU A 80 6.08 25.42 -0.79
N MET A 81 5.78 25.19 0.49
CA MET A 81 4.43 25.42 1.05
C MET A 81 4.04 26.91 1.01
N SER A 82 4.98 27.81 1.26
CA SER A 82 4.76 29.26 1.10
C SER A 82 4.42 29.63 -0.35
N ASP A 83 5.05 28.97 -1.31
CA ASP A 83 4.77 29.16 -2.73
C ASP A 83 3.38 28.63 -3.11
N LEU A 84 3.02 27.44 -2.61
CA LEU A 84 1.72 26.81 -2.87
C LEU A 84 0.55 27.64 -2.27
N ARG A 85 0.69 28.18 -1.05
CA ARG A 85 -0.30 29.10 -0.48
C ARG A 85 -0.58 30.29 -1.40
N LYS A 86 0.49 30.94 -1.87
CA LYS A 86 0.35 32.08 -2.79
C LYS A 86 -0.21 31.70 -4.16
N LYS A 87 0.03 30.49 -4.61
CA LYS A 87 -0.57 29.98 -5.85
C LYS A 87 -2.06 29.65 -5.68
N ALA A 88 -2.46 29.15 -4.51
CA ALA A 88 -3.85 28.78 -4.24
C ALA A 88 -4.74 30.00 -3.97
N TYR A 89 -4.26 30.99 -3.21
CA TYR A 89 -5.10 32.07 -2.70
C TYR A 89 -4.71 33.46 -3.23
N GLY A 90 -3.64 33.58 -3.99
CA GLY A 90 -3.09 34.87 -4.43
C GLY A 90 -2.34 35.63 -3.34
N ASP A 91 -2.54 35.28 -2.06
CA ASP A 91 -1.89 35.84 -0.90
C ASP A 91 -1.32 34.72 0.01
N PHE A 92 -0.61 35.12 1.06
CA PHE A 92 -0.05 34.19 2.06
C PHE A 92 -1.12 33.69 3.04
N THR A 93 -2.10 34.51 3.36
CA THR A 93 -3.21 34.18 4.27
C THR A 93 -4.33 33.53 3.48
N PRO A 94 -4.77 32.31 3.85
CA PRO A 94 -5.94 31.70 3.23
C PRO A 94 -7.21 32.52 3.44
N ASP A 95 -8.13 32.45 2.48
CA ASP A 95 -9.50 32.94 2.67
C ASP A 95 -10.24 32.10 3.72
N SER A 96 -11.43 32.56 4.17
CA SER A 96 -12.24 31.79 5.10
C SER A 96 -12.59 30.43 4.50
N PHE A 97 -12.61 29.39 5.34
CA PHE A 97 -12.87 28.02 4.92
C PHE A 97 -14.22 27.89 4.19
N LEU A 98 -15.24 28.60 4.67
CA LEU A 98 -16.56 28.64 4.00
C LEU A 98 -16.46 29.22 2.58
N SER A 99 -15.68 30.29 2.38
CA SER A 99 -15.47 30.89 1.06
C SER A 99 -14.77 29.92 0.12
N ILE A 100 -13.72 29.23 0.58
CA ILE A 100 -12.97 28.22 -0.19
C ILE A 100 -13.89 27.08 -0.63
N ILE A 101 -14.72 26.54 0.29
CA ILE A 101 -15.66 25.47 -0.06
C ILE A 101 -16.67 25.95 -1.11
N LYS A 102 -17.29 27.11 -0.92
CA LYS A 102 -18.30 27.64 -1.85
C LYS A 102 -17.71 27.87 -3.24
N GLU A 103 -16.55 28.48 -3.33
CA GLU A 103 -15.89 28.74 -4.61
C GLU A 103 -15.49 27.46 -5.32
N ASN A 104 -14.84 26.52 -4.62
CA ASN A 104 -14.39 25.26 -5.21
C ASN A 104 -15.56 24.35 -5.61
N THR A 105 -16.68 24.40 -4.88
CA THR A 105 -17.91 23.70 -5.27
C THR A 105 -18.53 24.32 -6.51
N TYR A 106 -18.59 25.66 -6.58
CA TYR A 106 -19.08 26.37 -7.78
C TYR A 106 -18.25 26.08 -9.03
N LEU A 107 -16.92 25.95 -8.87
CA LEU A 107 -15.99 25.56 -9.95
C LEU A 107 -16.04 24.07 -10.30
N GLY A 108 -16.80 23.25 -9.59
CA GLY A 108 -16.87 21.80 -9.77
C GLY A 108 -15.60 21.04 -9.35
N MET A 109 -14.73 21.68 -8.58
CA MET A 109 -13.52 21.07 -8.00
C MET A 109 -13.85 20.26 -6.75
N TYR A 110 -14.78 20.74 -5.92
CA TYR A 110 -15.32 20.02 -4.75
C TYR A 110 -16.71 19.47 -5.04
N THR A 111 -17.06 18.40 -4.31
CA THR A 111 -18.41 17.83 -4.34
C THR A 111 -19.43 18.74 -3.64
N GLU A 112 -20.66 18.79 -4.14
CA GLU A 112 -21.77 19.50 -3.51
C GLU A 112 -22.15 18.90 -2.14
N ASP A 113 -21.75 17.66 -1.86
CA ASP A 113 -22.07 16.95 -0.62
C ASP A 113 -21.56 17.69 0.63
N LEU A 114 -20.47 18.44 0.54
CA LEU A 114 -19.95 19.27 1.65
C LEU A 114 -20.99 20.32 2.08
N LEU A 115 -21.52 21.09 1.13
CA LEU A 115 -22.54 22.12 1.41
C LEU A 115 -23.94 21.55 1.67
N ALA A 116 -24.23 20.35 1.15
CA ALA A 116 -25.51 19.68 1.37
C ALA A 116 -25.64 19.09 2.78
N ASN A 117 -24.50 18.72 3.41
CA ASN A 117 -24.50 18.02 4.70
C ASN A 117 -24.07 18.88 5.89
N TYR A 118 -23.43 20.05 5.66
CA TYR A 118 -22.96 20.94 6.72
C TYR A 118 -23.56 22.32 6.55
N THR A 119 -24.06 22.91 7.65
CA THR A 119 -24.52 24.31 7.66
C THR A 119 -23.33 25.27 7.63
N GLU A 120 -23.60 26.52 7.26
CA GLU A 120 -22.56 27.56 7.25
C GLU A 120 -21.94 27.75 8.64
N GLU A 121 -22.75 27.73 9.71
CA GLU A 121 -22.28 27.85 11.08
C GLU A 121 -21.40 26.67 11.52
N GLU A 122 -21.69 25.46 11.02
CA GLU A 122 -20.85 24.29 11.30
C GLU A 122 -19.50 24.43 10.59
N ILE A 123 -19.48 24.92 9.35
CA ILE A 123 -18.25 25.14 8.59
C ILE A 123 -17.41 26.26 9.22
N GLU A 124 -18.04 27.36 9.67
CA GLU A 124 -17.36 28.44 10.39
C GLU A 124 -16.79 27.96 11.72
N TYR A 125 -17.48 27.08 12.44
CA TYR A 125 -16.92 26.44 13.64
C TYR A 125 -15.70 25.59 13.31
N LEU A 126 -15.77 24.78 12.27
CA LEU A 126 -14.65 23.93 11.84
C LEU A 126 -13.44 24.74 11.36
N ASP A 127 -13.67 25.92 10.76
CA ASP A 127 -12.62 26.88 10.38
C ASP A 127 -11.76 27.27 11.59
N THR A 128 -12.38 27.47 12.76
CA THR A 128 -11.66 27.83 14.00
C THR A 128 -10.72 26.73 14.51
N LEU A 129 -10.87 25.50 14.03
CA LEU A 129 -10.04 24.34 14.40
C LEU A 129 -8.84 24.14 13.45
N ILE A 130 -8.84 24.82 12.29
CA ILE A 130 -7.79 24.64 11.29
C ILE A 130 -6.53 25.39 11.72
N ASP A 131 -5.45 24.64 11.95
CA ASP A 131 -4.13 25.19 12.18
C ASP A 131 -3.31 25.20 10.88
N HIS A 132 -3.37 26.30 10.17
CA HIS A 132 -2.66 26.48 8.90
C HIS A 132 -1.13 26.40 9.01
N ASP A 133 -0.56 26.62 10.19
CA ASP A 133 0.89 26.62 10.38
C ASP A 133 1.47 25.21 10.38
N LEU A 134 0.63 24.19 10.58
CA LEU A 134 1.03 22.80 10.41
C LEU A 134 1.47 22.45 8.96
N ASP A 135 1.06 23.24 7.96
CA ASP A 135 1.59 23.12 6.59
C ASP A 135 3.10 23.28 6.52
N PHE A 136 3.69 24.05 7.45
CA PHE A 136 5.14 24.30 7.50
C PHE A 136 5.95 23.22 8.22
N ASN A 137 5.30 22.15 8.68
CA ASN A 137 5.98 20.99 9.26
C ASN A 137 6.37 19.95 8.23
N PHE A 138 5.87 20.03 6.99
CA PHE A 138 6.24 19.08 5.95
C PHE A 138 7.70 19.25 5.52
N SER A 139 8.44 18.14 5.44
CA SER A 139 9.71 18.10 4.73
C SER A 139 9.50 18.31 3.23
N ILE A 140 10.58 18.65 2.51
CA ILE A 140 10.48 18.83 1.05
C ILE A 140 9.88 17.63 0.34
N SER A 141 10.20 16.41 0.77
CA SER A 141 9.63 15.22 0.17
C SER A 141 8.10 15.12 0.38
N GLY A 142 7.60 15.50 1.55
CA GLY A 142 6.17 15.57 1.83
C GLY A 142 5.49 16.68 1.06
N ALA A 143 6.10 17.87 1.03
CA ALA A 143 5.60 19.03 0.31
C ALA A 143 5.46 18.76 -1.21
N LEU A 144 6.42 18.04 -1.81
CA LEU A 144 6.37 17.63 -3.21
C LEU A 144 5.26 16.61 -3.50
N GLU A 145 4.97 15.69 -2.55
CA GLU A 145 3.84 14.77 -2.72
C GLU A 145 2.51 15.53 -2.67
N TRP A 146 2.37 16.52 -1.79
CA TRP A 146 1.23 17.42 -1.76
C TRP A 146 1.05 18.17 -3.09
N GLU A 147 2.10 18.83 -3.57
CA GLU A 147 2.09 19.57 -4.84
C GLU A 147 1.67 18.70 -6.02
N LYS A 148 2.27 17.51 -6.14
CA LYS A 148 2.13 16.69 -7.35
C LYS A 148 0.89 15.80 -7.33
N LYS A 149 0.48 15.28 -6.15
CA LYS A 149 -0.53 14.21 -6.07
C LYS A 149 -1.82 14.62 -5.37
N TYR A 150 -1.73 15.30 -4.21
CA TYR A 150 -2.85 15.36 -3.28
C TYR A 150 -3.71 16.61 -3.38
N LEU A 151 -3.10 17.78 -3.62
CA LEU A 151 -3.87 19.02 -3.73
C LEU A 151 -4.79 18.99 -4.95
N VAL A 152 -6.02 19.43 -4.76
CA VAL A 152 -6.96 19.65 -5.86
C VAL A 152 -6.40 20.76 -6.73
N GLN A 153 -6.22 20.48 -8.02
CA GLN A 153 -5.59 21.37 -8.98
C GLN A 153 -6.13 21.16 -10.38
N ASN A 154 -6.11 22.20 -11.18
CA ASN A 154 -6.26 22.10 -12.64
C ASN A 154 -4.89 21.86 -13.26
N ARG A 155 -4.62 20.64 -13.69
CA ARG A 155 -3.30 20.24 -14.23
C ARG A 155 -2.99 20.83 -15.60
N VAL A 156 -3.98 21.37 -16.29
CA VAL A 156 -3.78 22.04 -17.60
C VAL A 156 -3.31 23.48 -17.38
N THR A 157 -3.91 24.20 -16.43
CA THR A 157 -3.56 25.59 -16.12
C THR A 157 -2.51 25.72 -15.02
N GLY A 158 -2.25 24.68 -14.25
CA GLY A 158 -1.35 24.71 -13.08
C GLY A 158 -1.95 25.44 -11.87
N THR A 159 -3.28 25.65 -11.83
CA THR A 159 -3.97 26.33 -10.73
C THR A 159 -4.23 25.38 -9.58
N TYR A 160 -3.87 25.77 -8.36
CA TYR A 160 -4.17 25.07 -7.10
C TYR A 160 -5.39 25.71 -6.44
N PHE A 161 -6.21 24.91 -5.75
CA PHE A 161 -7.48 25.34 -5.14
C PHE A 161 -7.50 25.21 -3.63
N GLU A 162 -6.44 24.71 -3.02
CA GLU A 162 -6.38 24.42 -1.59
C GLU A 162 -4.95 24.25 -1.09
N THR A 163 -4.80 24.18 0.24
CA THR A 163 -3.57 23.79 0.94
C THR A 163 -3.81 22.52 1.78
N PRO A 164 -2.76 21.87 2.33
CA PRO A 164 -2.91 20.60 3.05
C PRO A 164 -3.91 20.63 4.20
N GLN A 165 -3.92 21.70 5.04
CA GLN A 165 -4.82 21.76 6.19
C GLN A 165 -6.28 21.89 5.78
N ILE A 166 -6.59 22.68 4.74
CA ILE A 166 -7.91 22.73 4.12
C ILE A 166 -8.33 21.36 3.58
N SER A 167 -7.41 20.71 2.89
CA SER A 167 -7.63 19.35 2.38
C SER A 167 -7.98 18.35 3.49
N TYR A 168 -7.21 18.34 4.59
CA TYR A 168 -7.45 17.45 5.72
C TYR A 168 -8.81 17.71 6.37
N MET A 169 -9.20 18.97 6.56
CA MET A 169 -10.50 19.30 7.13
C MET A 169 -11.64 18.86 6.20
N CYS A 170 -11.55 19.14 4.90
CA CYS A 170 -12.54 18.65 3.94
C CYS A 170 -12.65 17.13 3.93
N VAL A 171 -11.51 16.41 3.99
CA VAL A 171 -11.50 14.94 4.06
C VAL A 171 -12.15 14.45 5.36
N ALA A 172 -11.86 15.07 6.51
CA ALA A 172 -12.49 14.75 7.79
C ALA A 172 -14.02 14.94 7.73
N MET A 173 -14.49 16.06 7.15
CA MET A 173 -15.92 16.29 6.91
C MET A 173 -16.56 15.22 6.05
N MET A 174 -15.90 14.83 4.95
CA MET A 174 -16.42 13.82 4.02
C MET A 174 -16.52 12.42 4.64
N TYR A 175 -15.68 12.08 5.60
CA TYR A 175 -15.82 10.84 6.35
C TYR A 175 -17.08 10.80 7.23
N PHE A 176 -17.63 11.95 7.61
CA PHE A 176 -18.75 12.08 8.53
C PHE A 176 -19.91 12.89 7.95
N LEU A 177 -20.33 12.56 6.71
CA LEU A 177 -21.48 13.20 6.05
C LEU A 177 -22.82 12.97 6.78
N ASN A 178 -22.94 11.88 7.57
CA ASN A 178 -24.10 11.56 8.38
C ASN A 178 -25.41 11.38 7.57
N GLU A 179 -25.32 10.80 6.36
CA GLU A 179 -26.47 10.58 5.47
C GLU A 179 -27.56 9.72 6.12
N ASP A 180 -27.18 8.76 6.95
CA ASP A 180 -28.06 7.85 7.68
C ASP A 180 -28.49 8.39 9.07
N LYS A 181 -28.12 9.61 9.41
CA LYS A 181 -28.48 10.32 10.66
C LYS A 181 -28.12 9.56 11.94
N LEU A 182 -27.02 8.85 11.93
CA LEU A 182 -26.53 8.05 13.06
C LEU A 182 -25.89 8.85 14.18
N TYR A 183 -25.44 10.05 13.89
CA TYR A 183 -24.77 10.93 14.84
C TYR A 183 -25.64 12.14 15.15
N SER A 184 -25.67 12.59 16.40
CA SER A 184 -26.10 13.96 16.71
C SER A 184 -25.15 14.96 16.03
N LYS A 185 -25.59 16.22 15.96
CA LYS A 185 -24.75 17.32 15.43
C LYS A 185 -23.41 17.41 16.19
N GLU A 186 -23.50 17.36 17.51
CA GLU A 186 -22.35 17.49 18.40
C GLU A 186 -21.39 16.31 18.27
N GLU A 187 -21.91 15.07 18.25
CA GLU A 187 -21.09 13.87 18.04
C GLU A 187 -20.37 13.91 16.68
N ARG A 188 -21.08 14.30 15.61
CA ARG A 188 -20.51 14.40 14.28
C ARG A 188 -19.35 15.39 14.24
N LEU A 189 -19.54 16.61 14.77
CA LEU A 189 -18.50 17.62 14.80
C LEU A 189 -17.30 17.20 15.65
N GLN A 190 -17.53 16.45 16.74
CA GLN A 190 -16.44 15.86 17.54
C GLN A 190 -15.64 14.83 16.73
N TYR A 191 -16.29 13.96 15.98
CA TYR A 191 -15.60 13.00 15.09
C TYR A 191 -14.81 13.72 14.00
N VAL A 192 -15.37 14.75 13.37
CA VAL A 192 -14.66 15.58 12.37
C VAL A 192 -13.42 16.23 12.98
N ALA A 193 -13.57 16.84 14.16
CA ALA A 193 -12.45 17.50 14.85
C ALA A 193 -11.33 16.51 15.21
N LYS A 194 -11.68 15.31 15.71
CA LYS A 194 -10.70 14.25 16.01
C LYS A 194 -10.02 13.72 14.74
N ALA A 195 -10.80 13.47 13.69
CA ALA A 195 -10.26 13.02 12.41
C ALA A 195 -9.28 14.04 11.82
N TYR A 196 -9.66 15.33 11.79
CA TYR A 196 -8.76 16.40 11.37
C TYR A 196 -7.47 16.42 12.20
N LYS A 197 -7.58 16.37 13.52
CA LYS A 197 -6.43 16.35 14.42
C LYS A 197 -5.48 15.18 14.09
N TYR A 198 -6.00 13.96 13.97
CA TYR A 198 -5.16 12.80 13.68
C TYR A 198 -4.52 12.84 12.29
N LEU A 199 -5.21 13.40 11.30
CA LEU A 199 -4.66 13.62 9.97
C LEU A 199 -3.57 14.69 9.96
N SER A 200 -3.84 15.84 10.54
CA SER A 200 -2.93 17.01 10.54
C SER A 200 -1.66 16.78 11.38
N GLU A 201 -1.78 16.06 12.49
CA GLU A 201 -0.64 15.67 13.34
C GLU A 201 0.12 14.44 12.81
N GLY A 202 -0.33 13.80 11.70
CA GLY A 202 0.32 12.65 11.09
C GLY A 202 0.20 11.36 11.88
N VAL A 203 -0.79 11.25 12.78
CA VAL A 203 -1.14 10.03 13.53
C VAL A 203 -1.91 9.07 12.64
N TRP A 204 -2.88 9.58 11.88
CA TRP A 204 -3.66 8.80 10.92
C TRP A 204 -3.13 9.02 9.50
N ASN A 205 -2.68 7.95 8.89
CA ASN A 205 -2.22 7.89 7.51
C ASN A 205 -3.32 7.30 6.62
N ILE A 206 -3.72 8.02 5.57
CA ILE A 206 -4.79 7.62 4.67
C ILE A 206 -4.28 7.33 3.26
N PRO A 207 -4.95 6.41 2.52
CA PRO A 207 -4.52 6.03 1.17
C PRO A 207 -4.70 7.16 0.17
N THR A 208 -3.86 7.16 -0.86
CA THR A 208 -3.89 8.16 -1.93
C THR A 208 -5.29 8.43 -2.50
N PRO A 209 -6.16 7.43 -2.80
CA PRO A 209 -7.50 7.72 -3.32
C PRO A 209 -8.40 8.50 -2.34
N HIS A 210 -8.27 8.27 -1.02
CA HIS A 210 -9.02 9.04 -0.03
C HIS A 210 -8.56 10.50 -0.03
N LEU A 211 -7.24 10.70 0.14
CA LEU A 211 -6.69 12.05 0.25
C LEU A 211 -6.85 12.88 -1.03
N ALA A 212 -6.66 12.26 -2.19
CA ALA A 212 -6.72 12.98 -3.46
C ALA A 212 -8.16 13.24 -3.97
N ARG A 213 -9.18 12.47 -3.51
CA ARG A 213 -10.48 12.45 -4.17
C ARG A 213 -11.69 12.66 -3.28
N LEU A 214 -11.61 12.37 -1.99
CA LEU A 214 -12.81 12.27 -1.15
C LEU A 214 -13.68 13.53 -1.18
N ARG A 215 -13.08 14.71 -1.29
CA ARG A 215 -13.75 16.00 -1.43
C ARG A 215 -14.08 16.41 -2.87
N THR A 216 -13.74 15.58 -3.86
CA THR A 216 -14.03 15.84 -5.28
C THR A 216 -15.30 15.10 -5.73
N PRO A 217 -15.87 15.39 -6.93
CA PRO A 217 -17.03 14.65 -7.43
C PRO A 217 -16.81 13.14 -7.69
N THR A 218 -15.58 12.64 -7.56
CA THR A 218 -15.25 11.22 -7.79
C THR A 218 -15.56 10.39 -6.55
N ARG A 219 -16.45 9.39 -6.66
CA ARG A 219 -16.87 8.52 -5.54
C ARG A 219 -16.24 7.12 -5.58
N ALA A 220 -14.98 6.98 -6.04
CA ALA A 220 -14.23 5.72 -6.07
C ALA A 220 -12.94 5.86 -5.24
N PHE A 221 -12.88 5.15 -4.12
CA PHE A 221 -11.85 5.37 -3.09
C PHE A 221 -10.99 4.16 -2.79
N SER A 222 -11.37 2.95 -3.23
CA SER A 222 -10.59 1.74 -2.98
C SER A 222 -9.27 1.78 -3.75
N SER A 223 -8.17 1.63 -3.02
CA SER A 223 -6.82 1.56 -3.60
C SER A 223 -6.48 0.17 -4.12
N CYS A 224 -7.08 -0.88 -3.52
CA CYS A 224 -6.75 -2.28 -3.76
C CYS A 224 -7.97 -3.03 -4.27
N VAL A 225 -7.80 -3.74 -5.40
CA VAL A 225 -8.84 -4.54 -6.05
C VAL A 225 -8.30 -5.93 -6.31
N VAL A 226 -9.06 -6.96 -5.92
CA VAL A 226 -8.72 -8.36 -6.17
C VAL A 226 -9.78 -8.99 -7.06
N ILE A 227 -9.34 -9.59 -8.16
CA ILE A 227 -10.20 -10.15 -9.21
C ILE A 227 -9.80 -11.59 -9.48
N LYS A 228 -10.77 -12.48 -9.69
CA LYS A 228 -10.55 -13.85 -10.09
C LYS A 228 -11.00 -14.09 -11.53
N THR A 229 -10.12 -14.71 -12.34
CA THR A 229 -10.41 -15.09 -13.72
C THR A 229 -10.82 -16.54 -13.77
N GLY A 230 -12.01 -16.82 -14.28
CA GLY A 230 -12.44 -18.19 -14.62
C GLY A 230 -11.94 -18.64 -16.00
N ASP A 231 -11.98 -19.94 -16.25
CA ASP A 231 -11.48 -20.55 -17.49
C ASP A 231 -12.52 -20.53 -18.63
N SER A 232 -13.07 -19.33 -18.92
CA SER A 232 -13.97 -19.10 -20.06
C SER A 232 -13.67 -17.75 -20.72
N ILE A 233 -14.02 -17.63 -22.01
CA ILE A 233 -13.85 -16.36 -22.74
C ILE A 233 -14.68 -15.25 -22.12
N ASP A 234 -15.88 -15.56 -21.62
CA ASP A 234 -16.74 -14.58 -20.97
C ASP A 234 -16.10 -14.07 -19.68
N SER A 235 -15.54 -14.96 -18.86
CA SER A 235 -14.83 -14.56 -17.64
C SER A 235 -13.58 -13.73 -17.96
N ILE A 236 -12.75 -14.15 -18.90
CA ILE A 236 -11.54 -13.41 -19.31
C ILE A 236 -11.92 -12.02 -19.83
N SER A 237 -12.98 -11.91 -20.62
CA SER A 237 -13.46 -10.62 -21.14
C SER A 237 -14.04 -9.73 -20.04
N ALA A 238 -14.73 -10.30 -19.06
CA ALA A 238 -15.23 -9.57 -17.90
C ALA A 238 -14.08 -9.02 -17.05
N VAL A 239 -13.02 -9.80 -16.86
CA VAL A 239 -11.81 -9.36 -16.15
C VAL A 239 -11.05 -8.26 -16.91
N ASP A 240 -10.92 -8.36 -18.25
CA ASP A 240 -10.30 -7.32 -19.08
C ASP A 240 -11.06 -5.99 -18.94
N MET A 241 -12.39 -6.02 -18.98
CA MET A 241 -13.23 -4.83 -18.77
C MET A 241 -13.09 -4.28 -17.36
N ALA A 242 -13.09 -5.15 -16.33
CA ALA A 242 -12.91 -4.73 -14.95
C ALA A 242 -11.53 -4.10 -14.73
N ALA A 243 -10.47 -4.68 -15.28
CA ALA A 243 -9.12 -4.15 -15.20
C ALA A 243 -9.03 -2.74 -15.78
N ARG A 244 -9.62 -2.48 -16.97
CA ARG A 244 -9.70 -1.15 -17.58
C ARG A 244 -10.40 -0.16 -16.66
N ARG A 245 -11.57 -0.54 -16.13
CA ARG A 245 -12.38 0.36 -15.32
C ARG A 245 -11.69 0.75 -14.01
N TYR A 246 -11.10 -0.22 -13.30
CA TYR A 246 -10.37 0.07 -12.07
C TYR A 246 -9.04 0.79 -12.29
N ALA A 247 -8.32 0.49 -13.38
CA ALA A 247 -7.13 1.25 -13.77
C ALA A 247 -7.46 2.73 -14.06
N THR A 248 -8.58 3.02 -14.73
CA THR A 248 -9.08 4.39 -14.92
C THR A 248 -9.39 5.09 -13.59
N LEU A 249 -9.84 4.33 -12.58
CA LEU A 249 -10.05 4.81 -11.23
C LEU A 249 -8.76 4.82 -10.37
N GLY A 250 -7.60 4.50 -10.96
CA GLY A 250 -6.29 4.55 -10.30
C GLY A 250 -6.11 3.51 -9.19
N ALA A 251 -6.83 2.39 -9.23
CA ALA A 251 -6.65 1.28 -8.31
C ALA A 251 -5.52 0.34 -8.76
N GLY A 252 -4.82 -0.27 -7.80
CA GLY A 252 -3.90 -1.37 -8.02
C GLY A 252 -4.65 -2.71 -8.08
N LEU A 253 -4.26 -3.59 -9.00
CA LEU A 253 -4.98 -4.82 -9.30
C LEU A 253 -4.19 -6.05 -8.90
N GLY A 254 -4.81 -6.96 -8.13
CA GLY A 254 -4.38 -8.35 -8.01
C GLY A 254 -5.31 -9.22 -8.85
N ILE A 255 -4.77 -9.96 -9.82
CA ILE A 255 -5.58 -10.76 -10.73
C ILE A 255 -5.18 -12.23 -10.65
N HIS A 256 -6.09 -13.06 -10.15
CA HIS A 256 -5.89 -14.50 -10.15
C HIS A 256 -6.07 -15.06 -11.55
N THR A 257 -5.04 -15.72 -12.07
CA THR A 257 -4.99 -16.37 -13.38
C THR A 257 -4.66 -17.85 -13.29
N GLY A 258 -4.55 -18.38 -12.08
CA GLY A 258 -4.14 -19.76 -11.83
C GLY A 258 -5.13 -20.81 -12.30
N ASP A 259 -6.37 -20.45 -12.59
CA ASP A 259 -7.41 -21.38 -13.07
C ASP A 259 -7.47 -21.50 -14.60
N LEU A 260 -6.78 -20.61 -15.33
CA LEU A 260 -6.72 -20.68 -16.80
C LEU A 260 -6.02 -21.97 -17.24
N ARG A 261 -6.59 -22.67 -18.22
CA ARG A 261 -5.96 -23.88 -18.76
C ARG A 261 -4.61 -23.62 -19.41
N GLY A 262 -3.70 -24.56 -19.27
CA GLY A 262 -2.35 -24.44 -19.76
C GLY A 262 -2.20 -24.60 -21.28
N LYS A 263 -0.99 -24.37 -21.77
CA LYS A 263 -0.61 -24.56 -23.16
C LYS A 263 -0.85 -26.02 -23.61
N LEU A 264 -1.35 -26.18 -24.83
CA LEU A 264 -1.73 -27.45 -25.47
C LEU A 264 -2.91 -28.18 -24.80
N SER A 265 -3.64 -27.54 -23.91
CA SER A 265 -4.87 -28.12 -23.35
C SER A 265 -5.98 -28.20 -24.40
N PRO A 266 -6.79 -29.27 -24.41
CA PRO A 266 -7.86 -29.42 -25.38
C PRO A 266 -8.99 -28.41 -25.15
N ILE A 267 -9.52 -27.89 -26.27
CA ILE A 267 -10.69 -26.99 -26.30
C ILE A 267 -11.77 -27.70 -27.14
N ARG A 268 -13.05 -27.58 -26.77
CA ARG A 268 -14.20 -28.13 -27.49
C ARG A 268 -14.03 -29.63 -27.78
N ASN A 269 -13.76 -30.42 -26.74
CA ASN A 269 -13.53 -31.84 -26.82
C ASN A 269 -12.40 -32.25 -27.80
N GLY A 270 -11.36 -31.43 -27.90
CA GLY A 270 -10.20 -31.72 -28.77
C GLY A 270 -10.31 -31.16 -30.20
N ALA A 271 -11.36 -30.41 -30.52
CA ALA A 271 -11.47 -29.74 -31.82
C ALA A 271 -10.43 -28.60 -32.02
N ALA A 272 -9.89 -28.08 -30.92
CA ALA A 272 -8.81 -27.12 -30.92
C ALA A 272 -7.94 -27.30 -29.67
N ILE A 273 -6.77 -26.66 -29.66
CA ILE A 273 -5.84 -26.61 -28.52
C ILE A 273 -5.58 -25.18 -28.05
N ASN A 274 -5.42 -25.03 -26.75
CA ASN A 274 -5.13 -23.73 -26.15
C ASN A 274 -3.68 -23.31 -26.40
N THR A 275 -3.47 -22.01 -26.60
CA THR A 275 -2.13 -21.41 -26.76
C THR A 275 -1.45 -21.07 -25.43
N GLY A 276 -2.16 -21.22 -24.29
CA GLY A 276 -1.67 -20.93 -22.94
C GLY A 276 -2.26 -19.67 -22.34
N ALA A 277 -2.08 -19.50 -21.03
CA ALA A 277 -2.63 -18.36 -20.27
C ALA A 277 -1.93 -17.01 -20.57
N LEU A 278 -0.71 -17.04 -21.12
CA LEU A 278 0.11 -15.84 -21.35
C LEU A 278 -0.61 -14.76 -22.16
N TYR A 279 -1.18 -15.12 -23.32
CA TYR A 279 -1.80 -14.14 -24.21
C TYR A 279 -3.03 -13.46 -23.61
N HIS A 280 -3.80 -14.19 -22.77
CA HIS A 280 -4.92 -13.63 -22.02
C HIS A 280 -4.42 -12.65 -20.95
N ALA A 281 -3.39 -13.03 -20.21
CA ALA A 281 -2.79 -12.17 -19.20
C ALA A 281 -2.16 -10.91 -19.81
N GLN A 282 -1.47 -11.03 -20.97
CA GLN A 282 -0.95 -9.89 -21.72
C GLN A 282 -2.05 -8.94 -22.20
N SER A 283 -3.21 -9.46 -22.65
CA SER A 283 -4.37 -8.64 -23.00
C SER A 283 -4.82 -7.79 -21.81
N ILE A 284 -4.97 -8.40 -20.65
CA ILE A 284 -5.39 -7.73 -19.42
C ILE A 284 -4.33 -6.69 -18.96
N GLU A 285 -3.03 -7.03 -19.06
CA GLU A 285 -1.94 -6.09 -18.77
C GLU A 285 -2.03 -4.85 -19.66
N ARG A 286 -2.16 -5.05 -20.99
CA ARG A 286 -2.31 -3.96 -21.95
C ARG A 286 -3.58 -3.14 -21.74
N ALA A 287 -4.66 -3.81 -21.34
CA ALA A 287 -5.92 -3.16 -21.00
C ALA A 287 -5.74 -2.14 -19.86
N ALA A 288 -5.13 -2.54 -18.76
CA ALA A 288 -4.86 -1.65 -17.63
C ALA A 288 -3.89 -0.51 -17.99
N LEU A 289 -2.79 -0.84 -18.69
CA LEU A 289 -1.80 0.17 -19.11
C LEU A 289 -2.41 1.22 -20.05
N SER A 290 -3.31 0.82 -20.95
CA SER A 290 -3.96 1.75 -21.91
C SER A 290 -4.84 2.79 -21.22
N CYS A 291 -5.29 2.52 -19.99
CA CYS A 291 -6.15 3.40 -19.20
C CYS A 291 -5.39 4.23 -18.16
N SER A 292 -4.06 4.16 -18.15
CA SER A 292 -3.23 4.97 -17.25
C SER A 292 -3.42 6.45 -17.54
N GLN A 293 -3.82 7.20 -16.51
CA GLN A 293 -4.00 8.64 -16.59
C GLN A 293 -2.64 9.31 -16.45
N GLY A 294 -2.23 10.07 -17.48
CA GLY A 294 -0.93 10.75 -17.51
C GLY A 294 -0.67 11.59 -16.25
N GLY A 295 0.38 11.27 -15.51
CA GLY A 295 0.87 12.05 -14.38
C GLY A 295 0.21 11.79 -13.02
N PHE A 296 -0.92 11.07 -12.92
CA PHE A 296 -1.57 10.86 -11.62
C PHE A 296 -1.27 9.47 -11.04
N ARG A 297 -1.57 8.39 -11.74
CA ARG A 297 -1.27 7.00 -11.37
C ARG A 297 -1.22 6.12 -12.61
N LYS A 298 -0.20 5.27 -12.73
CA LYS A 298 -0.15 4.23 -13.77
C LYS A 298 -1.01 3.05 -13.34
N GLY A 299 -1.63 2.34 -14.30
CA GLY A 299 -2.26 1.06 -14.03
C GLY A 299 -1.20 0.02 -13.70
N SER A 300 -1.30 -0.61 -12.53
CA SER A 300 -0.35 -1.63 -12.06
C SER A 300 -1.08 -2.90 -11.69
N ILE A 301 -0.51 -4.06 -12.05
CA ILE A 301 -1.10 -5.38 -11.85
C ILE A 301 -0.08 -6.33 -11.24
N THR A 302 -0.52 -7.13 -10.26
CA THR A 302 0.14 -8.39 -9.89
C THR A 302 -0.73 -9.55 -10.37
N PHE A 303 -0.16 -10.41 -11.22
CA PHE A 303 -0.79 -11.66 -11.63
C PHE A 303 -0.46 -12.78 -10.64
N HIS A 304 -1.48 -13.49 -10.20
CA HIS A 304 -1.37 -14.56 -9.23
C HIS A 304 -1.49 -15.92 -9.92
N TRP A 305 -0.42 -16.70 -9.86
CA TRP A 305 -0.26 -17.98 -10.53
C TRP A 305 -0.24 -19.14 -9.54
N HIS A 306 -0.80 -20.26 -9.95
CA HIS A 306 -0.83 -21.48 -9.15
C HIS A 306 0.47 -22.27 -9.29
N GLY A 307 1.12 -22.65 -8.17
CA GLY A 307 2.44 -23.31 -8.16
C GLY A 307 2.46 -24.73 -8.75
N LEU A 308 1.31 -25.38 -8.93
CA LEU A 308 1.22 -26.67 -9.63
C LEU A 308 0.67 -26.55 -11.05
N HIS A 309 0.56 -25.32 -11.58
CA HIS A 309 0.09 -25.13 -12.95
C HIS A 309 1.06 -25.74 -13.95
N LYS A 310 0.53 -26.39 -14.97
CA LYS A 310 1.32 -27.05 -16.03
C LYS A 310 2.32 -26.12 -16.72
N ASP A 311 2.00 -24.82 -16.84
CA ASP A 311 2.87 -23.81 -17.43
C ASP A 311 3.78 -23.12 -16.38
N PHE A 312 3.94 -23.67 -15.17
CA PHE A 312 4.71 -23.05 -14.07
C PHE A 312 6.12 -22.61 -14.48
N LEU A 313 6.85 -23.43 -15.25
CA LEU A 313 8.22 -23.11 -15.66
C LEU A 313 8.30 -21.85 -16.55
N ASP A 314 7.21 -21.54 -17.27
CA ASP A 314 7.07 -20.30 -18.03
C ASP A 314 6.56 -19.16 -17.17
N THR A 315 5.50 -19.37 -16.39
CA THR A 315 4.82 -18.32 -15.60
C THR A 315 5.74 -17.67 -14.58
N VAL A 316 6.60 -18.41 -13.93
CA VAL A 316 7.55 -17.91 -12.93
C VAL A 316 8.59 -16.95 -13.53
N SER A 317 8.85 -17.05 -14.84
CA SER A 317 9.87 -16.26 -15.53
C SER A 317 9.31 -15.16 -16.46
N TYR A 318 7.99 -14.90 -16.44
CA TYR A 318 7.40 -13.88 -17.32
C TYR A 318 7.93 -12.47 -17.08
N LYS A 319 8.38 -12.13 -15.88
CA LYS A 319 8.99 -10.83 -15.52
C LYS A 319 10.44 -10.71 -15.99
N ASN A 320 11.11 -11.80 -16.33
CA ASN A 320 12.53 -11.83 -16.68
C ASN A 320 12.81 -10.97 -17.92
N SER A 321 13.68 -9.97 -17.80
CA SER A 321 14.04 -9.04 -18.87
C SER A 321 14.75 -9.73 -20.06
N ALA A 322 15.38 -10.87 -19.83
CA ALA A 322 16.04 -11.65 -20.89
C ALA A 322 15.07 -12.40 -21.81
N ARG A 323 13.79 -12.54 -21.44
CA ARG A 323 12.77 -13.15 -22.32
C ARG A 323 12.40 -12.22 -23.47
N PRO A 324 12.09 -12.77 -24.66
CA PRO A 324 11.51 -11.98 -25.75
C PRO A 324 10.20 -11.30 -25.31
N ASP A 325 9.92 -10.11 -25.79
CA ASP A 325 8.73 -9.33 -25.40
C ASP A 325 7.41 -10.05 -25.71
N ALA A 326 7.38 -10.82 -26.80
CA ALA A 326 6.20 -11.64 -27.14
C ALA A 326 5.88 -12.73 -26.10
N ASP A 327 6.90 -13.20 -25.35
CA ASP A 327 6.81 -14.29 -24.38
C ASP A 327 6.99 -13.81 -22.94
N SER A 328 6.82 -12.52 -22.66
CA SER A 328 7.06 -11.90 -21.36
C SER A 328 5.95 -10.95 -20.95
N MET A 329 5.93 -10.61 -19.65
CA MET A 329 5.04 -9.62 -19.03
C MET A 329 5.87 -8.74 -18.11
N LYS A 330 6.60 -7.80 -18.71
CA LYS A 330 7.60 -6.98 -18.01
C LYS A 330 6.99 -5.83 -17.20
N HIS A 331 5.76 -5.41 -17.54
CA HIS A 331 5.09 -4.27 -16.91
C HIS A 331 4.20 -4.64 -15.71
N SER A 332 3.99 -5.93 -15.47
CA SER A 332 3.26 -6.45 -14.31
C SER A 332 4.18 -7.21 -13.37
N ASP A 333 3.75 -7.37 -12.12
CA ASP A 333 4.41 -8.22 -11.14
C ASP A 333 3.74 -9.60 -11.09
N HIS A 334 4.40 -10.58 -10.49
CA HIS A 334 3.93 -11.96 -10.48
C HIS A 334 4.03 -12.57 -9.08
N ALA A 335 2.94 -13.17 -8.61
CA ALA A 335 2.89 -13.92 -7.36
C ALA A 335 2.70 -15.40 -7.64
N ILE A 336 3.55 -16.24 -7.06
CA ILE A 336 3.44 -17.70 -7.14
C ILE A 336 2.86 -18.22 -5.83
N TRP A 337 1.74 -18.91 -5.93
CA TRP A 337 1.10 -19.54 -4.77
C TRP A 337 1.63 -20.95 -4.59
N ILE A 338 2.15 -21.23 -3.40
CA ILE A 338 2.61 -22.56 -2.96
C ILE A 338 1.91 -22.93 -1.66
N ASN A 339 2.05 -24.17 -1.22
CA ASN A 339 1.53 -24.64 0.05
C ASN A 339 2.56 -25.51 0.80
N GLY A 340 2.25 -25.90 2.02
CA GLY A 340 3.15 -26.71 2.84
C GLY A 340 3.51 -28.06 2.23
N PHE A 341 2.65 -28.63 1.39
CA PHE A 341 2.94 -29.89 0.70
C PHE A 341 4.06 -29.73 -0.35
N ILE A 342 4.04 -28.64 -1.14
CA ILE A 342 5.11 -28.34 -2.09
C ILE A 342 6.44 -28.16 -1.35
N LEU A 343 6.43 -27.39 -0.25
CA LEU A 343 7.61 -27.20 0.59
C LEU A 343 8.12 -28.53 1.15
N HIS A 344 7.23 -29.42 1.57
CA HIS A 344 7.60 -30.76 2.02
C HIS A 344 8.27 -31.58 0.91
N LYS A 345 7.74 -31.55 -0.32
CA LYS A 345 8.34 -32.20 -1.50
C LYS A 345 9.75 -31.68 -1.79
N ILE A 346 9.94 -30.35 -1.74
CA ILE A 346 11.25 -29.70 -1.92
C ILE A 346 12.24 -30.20 -0.84
N ARG A 347 11.80 -30.22 0.43
CA ARG A 347 12.65 -30.69 1.55
C ARG A 347 13.06 -32.15 1.41
N LYS A 348 12.20 -32.98 0.82
CA LYS A 348 12.47 -34.41 0.59
C LYS A 348 13.20 -34.68 -0.72
N ASN A 349 13.45 -33.66 -1.54
CA ASN A 349 13.99 -33.77 -2.89
C ASN A 349 13.19 -34.74 -3.77
N GLU A 350 11.86 -34.66 -3.70
CA GLU A 350 10.91 -35.47 -4.45
C GLU A 350 10.34 -34.67 -5.61
N ASP A 351 10.05 -35.37 -6.74
CA ASP A 351 9.46 -34.72 -7.90
C ASP A 351 8.13 -34.05 -7.59
N ILE A 352 7.92 -32.88 -8.20
CA ILE A 352 6.67 -32.11 -8.18
C ILE A 352 5.99 -32.30 -9.53
N TYR A 353 4.75 -32.79 -9.51
CA TYR A 353 3.95 -32.95 -10.70
C TYR A 353 3.07 -31.72 -10.94
N LEU A 354 3.15 -31.18 -12.14
CA LEU A 354 2.36 -30.06 -12.61
C LEU A 354 1.16 -30.59 -13.40
N PHE A 355 0.03 -29.91 -13.30
CA PHE A 355 -1.25 -30.32 -13.86
C PHE A 355 -1.94 -29.23 -14.68
N ASP A 356 -2.84 -29.62 -15.53
CA ASP A 356 -3.80 -28.72 -16.17
C ASP A 356 -5.02 -28.55 -15.27
N PRO A 357 -5.43 -27.30 -14.94
CA PRO A 357 -6.54 -27.04 -14.01
C PRO A 357 -7.83 -27.83 -14.33
N PRO A 358 -8.33 -27.87 -15.58
CA PRO A 358 -9.57 -28.57 -15.91
C PRO A 358 -9.53 -30.10 -15.69
N GLU A 359 -8.34 -30.70 -15.68
CA GLU A 359 -8.22 -32.16 -15.49
C GLU A 359 -8.27 -32.56 -14.00
N VAL A 360 -8.04 -31.63 -13.08
CA VAL A 360 -7.89 -31.91 -11.65
C VAL A 360 -8.66 -30.92 -10.75
N PRO A 361 -9.95 -30.64 -11.02
CA PRO A 361 -10.70 -29.57 -10.33
C PRO A 361 -10.76 -29.74 -8.82
N LYS A 362 -10.84 -30.99 -8.33
CA LYS A 362 -10.83 -31.26 -6.89
C LYS A 362 -9.48 -30.96 -6.24
N LEU A 363 -8.37 -31.31 -6.90
CA LEU A 363 -7.03 -30.99 -6.44
C LEU A 363 -6.83 -29.48 -6.40
N TRP A 364 -7.31 -28.77 -7.42
CA TRP A 364 -7.22 -27.31 -7.53
C TRP A 364 -7.92 -26.59 -6.37
N LYS A 365 -9.16 -27.03 -6.05
CA LYS A 365 -9.90 -26.50 -4.91
C LYS A 365 -9.19 -26.77 -3.58
N LEU A 366 -8.68 -27.98 -3.37
CA LEU A 366 -7.97 -28.36 -2.14
C LEU A 366 -6.62 -27.66 -1.95
N PHE A 367 -6.01 -27.17 -3.03
CA PHE A 367 -4.75 -26.44 -2.95
C PHE A 367 -4.84 -25.16 -2.09
N TYR A 368 -5.96 -24.47 -2.16
CA TYR A 368 -6.24 -23.28 -1.38
C TYR A 368 -6.90 -23.55 -0.01
N SER A 369 -6.90 -24.80 0.41
CA SER A 369 -7.48 -25.22 1.69
C SER A 369 -6.39 -25.49 2.73
N SER A 370 -6.72 -25.27 4.00
CA SER A 370 -5.89 -25.69 5.15
C SER A 370 -5.78 -27.21 5.29
N LYS A 371 -6.60 -28.00 4.55
CA LYS A 371 -6.73 -29.46 4.64
C LYS A 371 -5.60 -30.20 3.89
N LEU A 372 -4.34 -29.92 4.27
CA LEU A 372 -3.15 -30.46 3.57
C LEU A 372 -3.12 -32.00 3.47
N SER A 373 -3.68 -32.72 4.44
CA SER A 373 -3.76 -34.20 4.37
C SER A 373 -4.69 -34.69 3.28
N GLU A 374 -5.81 -34.01 3.06
CA GLU A 374 -6.75 -34.31 1.97
C GLU A 374 -6.16 -33.93 0.62
N PHE A 375 -5.50 -32.76 0.57
CA PHE A 375 -4.75 -32.34 -0.61
C PHE A 375 -3.69 -33.36 -1.01
N ALA A 376 -2.88 -33.85 -0.07
CA ALA A 376 -1.85 -34.85 -0.34
C ALA A 376 -2.43 -36.18 -0.89
N LYS A 377 -3.55 -36.64 -0.35
CA LYS A 377 -4.26 -37.84 -0.84
C LYS A 377 -4.73 -37.64 -2.28
N GLU A 378 -5.37 -36.51 -2.56
CA GLU A 378 -5.87 -36.19 -3.90
C GLU A 378 -4.73 -35.99 -4.91
N TYR A 379 -3.65 -35.32 -4.51
CA TYR A 379 -2.45 -35.17 -5.33
C TYR A 379 -1.87 -36.50 -5.73
N ASN A 380 -1.66 -37.42 -4.76
CA ASN A 380 -1.12 -38.73 -5.03
C ASN A 380 -2.07 -39.59 -5.92
N ARG A 381 -3.40 -39.45 -5.75
CA ARG A 381 -4.38 -40.05 -6.66
C ARG A 381 -4.21 -39.54 -8.09
N CYS A 382 -4.10 -38.20 -8.26
CA CYS A 382 -3.90 -37.61 -9.59
C CYS A 382 -2.56 -38.04 -10.22
N VAL A 383 -1.51 -38.16 -9.42
CA VAL A 383 -0.21 -38.70 -9.92
C VAL A 383 -0.31 -40.15 -10.37
N ALA A 384 -1.03 -40.98 -9.65
CA ALA A 384 -1.18 -42.39 -9.97
C ALA A 384 -2.13 -42.67 -11.17
N ASP A 385 -3.03 -41.72 -11.49
CA ASP A 385 -4.00 -41.89 -12.57
C ASP A 385 -3.32 -41.67 -13.94
N PRO A 386 -3.25 -42.72 -14.80
CA PRO A 386 -2.62 -42.62 -16.13
C PRO A 386 -3.42 -41.79 -17.13
N LYS A 387 -4.68 -41.46 -16.84
CA LYS A 387 -5.55 -40.63 -17.70
C LYS A 387 -5.33 -39.16 -17.52
N ILE A 388 -4.72 -38.75 -16.42
CA ILE A 388 -4.42 -37.34 -16.12
C ILE A 388 -3.06 -36.99 -16.72
N ASN A 389 -3.06 -35.98 -17.61
CA ASN A 389 -1.82 -35.42 -18.13
C ASN A 389 -1.09 -34.62 -17.03
N LYS A 390 0.17 -34.93 -16.85
CA LYS A 390 1.02 -34.31 -15.83
C LYS A 390 2.46 -34.21 -16.29
N VAL A 391 3.16 -33.20 -15.78
CA VAL A 391 4.58 -33.00 -16.07
C VAL A 391 5.34 -33.14 -14.76
N ALA A 392 6.27 -34.11 -14.71
CA ALA A 392 7.16 -34.28 -13.57
C ALA A 392 8.30 -33.27 -13.66
N VAL A 393 8.52 -32.52 -12.58
CA VAL A 393 9.61 -31.57 -12.46
C VAL A 393 10.42 -31.93 -11.20
N PRO A 394 11.74 -32.17 -11.32
CA PRO A 394 12.59 -32.32 -10.14
C PRO A 394 12.42 -31.10 -9.19
N SER A 395 12.23 -31.36 -7.91
CA SER A 395 12.00 -30.28 -6.93
C SER A 395 13.19 -29.32 -6.85
N SER A 396 14.40 -29.77 -7.09
CA SER A 396 15.60 -28.92 -7.21
C SER A 396 15.43 -27.89 -8.34
N ARG A 397 15.01 -28.34 -9.53
CA ARG A 397 14.77 -27.46 -10.68
C ARG A 397 13.63 -26.49 -10.43
N TYR A 398 12.54 -26.95 -9.79
CA TYR A 398 11.39 -26.13 -9.42
C TYR A 398 11.80 -24.96 -8.53
N ILE A 399 12.50 -25.25 -7.43
CA ILE A 399 12.86 -24.23 -6.44
C ILE A 399 14.00 -23.34 -6.91
N GLU A 400 14.98 -23.88 -7.63
CA GLU A 400 16.08 -23.09 -8.22
C GLU A 400 15.55 -22.02 -9.16
N LEU A 401 14.59 -22.36 -10.03
CA LEU A 401 13.99 -21.39 -10.93
C LEU A 401 13.19 -20.33 -10.17
N LEU A 402 12.36 -20.74 -9.22
CA LEU A 402 11.57 -19.81 -8.40
C LEU A 402 12.46 -18.81 -7.64
N VAL A 403 13.53 -19.31 -7.02
CA VAL A 403 14.48 -18.48 -6.26
C VAL A 403 15.29 -17.56 -7.18
N ALA A 404 15.75 -18.08 -8.32
CA ALA A 404 16.51 -17.29 -9.29
C ALA A 404 15.69 -16.11 -9.82
N GLU A 405 14.43 -16.34 -10.21
CA GLU A 405 13.56 -15.28 -10.71
C GLU A 405 13.18 -14.28 -9.59
N ARG A 406 12.96 -14.77 -8.35
CA ARG A 406 12.69 -13.91 -7.19
C ARG A 406 13.87 -12.97 -6.88
N ILE A 407 15.09 -13.49 -6.85
CA ILE A 407 16.29 -12.68 -6.61
C ILE A 407 16.60 -11.79 -7.82
N GLY A 408 16.52 -12.35 -9.03
CA GLY A 408 16.91 -11.66 -10.25
C GLY A 408 16.01 -10.47 -10.59
N THR A 409 14.72 -10.60 -10.37
CA THR A 409 13.74 -9.56 -10.68
C THR A 409 13.31 -8.73 -9.46
N GLY A 410 13.47 -9.27 -8.25
CA GLY A 410 12.89 -8.70 -7.02
C GLY A 410 11.36 -8.76 -6.94
N ARG A 411 10.70 -9.17 -8.02
CA ARG A 411 9.26 -8.99 -8.28
C ARG A 411 8.47 -10.29 -8.49
N VAL A 412 9.03 -11.42 -8.06
CA VAL A 412 8.30 -12.68 -7.95
C VAL A 412 7.94 -12.88 -6.48
N TYR A 413 6.66 -12.66 -6.17
CA TYR A 413 6.11 -12.74 -4.81
C TYR A 413 5.72 -14.17 -4.47
N ILE A 414 5.58 -14.48 -3.19
CA ILE A 414 5.19 -15.81 -2.70
C ILE A 414 3.93 -15.69 -1.86
N GLY A 415 2.93 -16.52 -2.16
CA GLY A 415 1.77 -16.73 -1.31
C GLY A 415 1.73 -18.15 -0.76
N PHE A 416 1.43 -18.32 0.52
CA PHE A 416 1.23 -19.61 1.16
C PHE A 416 -0.27 -19.90 1.25
N ALA A 417 -0.80 -20.62 0.26
CA ALA A 417 -2.23 -20.78 0.01
C ALA A 417 -2.99 -21.41 1.19
N ASP A 418 -2.43 -22.46 1.78
CA ASP A 418 -2.96 -23.13 2.95
C ASP A 418 -2.95 -22.25 4.21
N THR A 419 -1.83 -21.56 4.47
CA THR A 419 -1.70 -20.67 5.62
C THR A 419 -2.63 -19.45 5.50
N LEU A 420 -2.79 -18.90 4.29
CA LEU A 420 -3.68 -17.78 4.04
C LEU A 420 -5.12 -18.13 4.42
N ASN A 421 -5.63 -19.27 3.96
CA ASN A 421 -7.00 -19.72 4.23
C ASN A 421 -7.18 -20.22 5.67
N GLU A 422 -6.19 -20.95 6.22
CA GLU A 422 -6.18 -21.37 7.63
C GLU A 422 -6.36 -20.17 8.57
N LYS A 423 -5.60 -19.10 8.32
CA LYS A 423 -5.54 -17.90 9.18
C LYS A 423 -6.47 -16.77 8.74
N SER A 424 -7.35 -16.99 7.78
CA SER A 424 -8.36 -16.01 7.39
C SER A 424 -9.55 -16.07 8.36
N THR A 425 -10.32 -15.00 8.39
CA THR A 425 -11.57 -14.91 9.16
C THR A 425 -12.77 -15.51 8.42
N TYR A 426 -12.60 -15.93 7.17
CA TYR A 426 -13.67 -16.52 6.35
C TYR A 426 -13.73 -18.05 6.49
N ASN A 427 -14.92 -18.60 6.31
CA ASN A 427 -15.09 -20.04 6.16
C ASN A 427 -14.53 -20.47 4.78
N GLU A 428 -13.43 -21.21 4.77
CA GLU A 428 -12.71 -21.59 3.53
C GLU A 428 -13.51 -22.51 2.60
N ASP A 429 -14.49 -23.25 3.11
CA ASP A 429 -15.34 -24.12 2.29
C ASP A 429 -16.35 -23.30 1.47
N LYS A 430 -16.78 -22.15 1.98
CA LYS A 430 -17.76 -21.28 1.36
C LYS A 430 -17.11 -20.09 0.62
N TYR A 431 -16.11 -19.49 1.23
CA TYR A 431 -15.42 -18.29 0.75
C TYR A 431 -13.90 -18.47 0.76
N PRO A 432 -13.36 -19.39 -0.07
CA PRO A 432 -11.92 -19.56 -0.17
C PRO A 432 -11.25 -18.31 -0.76
N ILE A 433 -10.01 -18.07 -0.33
CA ILE A 433 -9.18 -16.98 -0.82
C ILE A 433 -8.15 -17.57 -1.80
N PHE A 434 -8.16 -17.08 -3.04
CA PHE A 434 -7.34 -17.61 -4.14
C PHE A 434 -6.11 -16.75 -4.43
N SER A 435 -6.14 -15.47 -4.07
CA SER A 435 -5.10 -14.51 -4.42
C SER A 435 -5.08 -13.34 -3.44
N SER A 436 -4.21 -12.38 -3.69
CA SER A 436 -4.11 -11.13 -2.96
C SER A 436 -4.20 -9.94 -3.92
N ASN A 437 -4.04 -8.73 -3.42
CA ASN A 437 -3.94 -7.52 -4.22
C ASN A 437 -2.56 -7.34 -4.86
N LEU A 438 -2.30 -6.18 -5.40
CA LEU A 438 -1.03 -5.77 -5.99
C LEU A 438 0.16 -5.94 -5.02
N CYS A 439 0.01 -5.56 -3.74
CA CYS A 439 1.08 -5.54 -2.73
C CYS A 439 1.03 -6.69 -1.71
N MET A 440 0.19 -7.69 -1.92
CA MET A 440 0.15 -8.93 -1.16
C MET A 440 -0.39 -8.85 0.29
N GLU A 441 -0.95 -7.70 0.73
CA GLU A 441 -1.49 -7.56 2.10
C GLU A 441 -2.98 -7.92 2.22
N ILE A 442 -3.73 -7.97 1.13
CA ILE A 442 -5.16 -8.24 1.15
C ILE A 442 -5.43 -9.74 1.12
N ALA A 443 -6.33 -10.21 1.99
CA ALA A 443 -6.78 -11.60 2.05
C ALA A 443 -8.31 -11.63 2.10
N LEU A 444 -8.93 -11.47 0.93
CA LEU A 444 -10.38 -11.38 0.76
C LEU A 444 -10.88 -12.39 -0.26
N PRO A 445 -12.07 -12.98 -0.06
CA PRO A 445 -12.64 -13.96 -0.98
C PRO A 445 -13.07 -13.32 -2.30
N THR A 446 -12.86 -14.03 -3.38
CA THR A 446 -13.28 -13.65 -4.73
C THR A 446 -13.99 -14.81 -5.43
N ALA A 447 -14.77 -14.52 -6.48
CA ALA A 447 -15.36 -15.52 -7.34
C ALA A 447 -15.14 -15.15 -8.81
N ASP A 448 -15.23 -16.15 -9.69
CA ASP A 448 -15.11 -15.94 -11.13
C ASP A 448 -16.07 -14.85 -11.61
N LEU A 449 -15.60 -14.01 -12.49
CA LEU A 449 -16.42 -12.97 -13.09
C LEU A 449 -17.12 -13.53 -14.34
N GLU A 450 -18.39 -13.16 -14.50
CA GLU A 450 -19.18 -13.50 -15.66
C GLU A 450 -20.03 -12.30 -16.09
N PHE A 451 -20.29 -12.16 -17.39
CA PHE A 451 -21.24 -11.16 -17.86
C PHE A 451 -22.67 -11.59 -17.55
N LYS A 452 -23.44 -10.69 -17.00
CA LYS A 452 -24.87 -10.86 -16.74
C LYS A 452 -25.64 -9.74 -17.41
N TYR A 453 -26.62 -10.10 -18.22
CA TYR A 453 -27.58 -9.13 -18.77
C TYR A 453 -28.71 -8.89 -17.76
N ASP A 454 -28.84 -7.65 -17.33
CA ASP A 454 -29.97 -7.22 -16.51
C ASP A 454 -31.10 -6.72 -17.43
N SER A 455 -32.14 -7.52 -17.56
CA SER A 455 -33.30 -7.19 -18.39
C SER A 455 -34.14 -6.02 -17.85
N THR A 456 -33.96 -5.64 -16.59
CA THR A 456 -34.67 -4.51 -15.97
C THR A 456 -34.06 -3.17 -16.37
N THR A 457 -32.73 -3.13 -16.40
CA THR A 457 -31.96 -1.92 -16.75
C THR A 457 -31.52 -1.90 -18.22
N GLU A 458 -31.74 -3.01 -18.94
CA GLU A 458 -31.28 -3.24 -20.31
C GLU A 458 -29.74 -3.07 -20.47
N LYS A 459 -28.98 -3.37 -19.40
CA LYS A 459 -27.53 -3.22 -19.37
C LYS A 459 -26.84 -4.54 -19.04
N TYR A 460 -25.61 -4.67 -19.52
CA TYR A 460 -24.71 -5.72 -19.05
C TYR A 460 -24.02 -5.26 -17.76
N ASP A 461 -23.99 -6.14 -16.77
CA ASP A 461 -23.22 -6.00 -15.55
C ASP A 461 -22.26 -7.19 -15.42
N VAL A 462 -21.37 -7.14 -14.45
CA VAL A 462 -20.44 -8.23 -14.09
C VAL A 462 -20.93 -8.87 -12.80
N ASP A 463 -21.25 -10.15 -12.88
CA ASP A 463 -21.56 -11.02 -11.74
C ASP A 463 -20.29 -11.69 -11.18
N GLY A 464 -20.37 -12.29 -10.00
CA GLY A 464 -19.25 -12.87 -9.27
C GLY A 464 -18.93 -12.08 -8.00
N LEU A 465 -17.66 -12.10 -7.57
CA LEU A 465 -17.18 -11.30 -6.44
C LEU A 465 -15.87 -10.60 -6.80
N ILE A 466 -15.86 -9.27 -6.78
CA ILE A 466 -14.66 -8.45 -6.83
C ILE A 466 -14.40 -7.92 -5.43
N ALA A 467 -13.26 -8.26 -4.86
CA ALA A 467 -12.89 -7.76 -3.55
C ALA A 467 -12.25 -6.38 -3.64
N LEU A 468 -12.74 -5.46 -2.81
CA LEU A 468 -12.22 -4.11 -2.64
C LEU A 468 -11.84 -3.93 -1.18
N CYS A 469 -10.71 -3.27 -0.92
CA CYS A 469 -10.34 -2.90 0.43
C CYS A 469 -10.06 -1.40 0.53
N ASN A 470 -10.69 -0.75 1.53
CA ASN A 470 -10.36 0.60 1.93
C ASN A 470 -9.38 0.55 3.10
N LEU A 471 -8.24 1.20 2.91
CA LEU A 471 -7.13 1.15 3.83
C LEU A 471 -7.08 2.39 4.73
N GLY A 472 -6.37 2.27 5.83
CA GLY A 472 -5.97 3.34 6.71
C GLY A 472 -4.83 2.87 7.59
N GLY A 473 -3.94 3.74 8.06
CA GLY A 473 -2.80 3.33 8.89
C GLY A 473 -2.60 4.20 10.10
N ILE A 474 -2.13 3.61 11.19
CA ILE A 474 -1.71 4.36 12.37
C ILE A 474 -0.19 4.47 12.37
N ASN A 475 0.32 5.68 12.51
CA ASN A 475 1.74 5.95 12.67
C ASN A 475 2.16 5.64 14.12
N TRP A 476 2.69 4.43 14.34
CA TRP A 476 3.14 4.01 15.68
C TRP A 476 4.22 4.91 16.25
N GLY A 477 5.05 5.52 15.40
CA GLY A 477 6.05 6.50 15.84
C GLY A 477 5.45 7.77 16.43
N ALA A 478 4.21 8.12 16.10
CA ALA A 478 3.48 9.28 16.65
C ALA A 478 2.64 8.92 17.89
N VAL A 479 2.39 7.64 18.17
CA VAL A 479 1.63 7.18 19.34
C VAL A 479 2.58 7.06 20.53
N SER A 480 2.23 7.67 21.66
CA SER A 480 3.04 7.63 22.87
C SER A 480 2.68 6.48 23.81
N ASN A 481 1.39 6.12 23.84
CA ASN A 481 0.86 5.05 24.69
C ASN A 481 -0.10 4.18 23.86
N PRO A 482 0.03 2.85 23.86
CA PRO A 482 -0.83 1.97 23.08
C PRO A 482 -2.33 2.08 23.42
N ASN A 483 -2.70 2.56 24.63
CA ASN A 483 -4.12 2.79 24.96
C ASN A 483 -4.78 3.87 24.08
N GLU A 484 -4.01 4.76 23.44
CA GLU A 484 -4.53 5.73 22.48
C GLU A 484 -5.16 5.05 21.28
N PHE A 485 -4.79 3.80 20.97
CA PHE A 485 -5.39 3.04 19.88
C PHE A 485 -6.90 2.90 19.98
N TYR A 486 -7.48 2.92 21.19
CA TYR A 486 -8.95 2.82 21.34
C TYR A 486 -9.67 4.02 20.74
N ASP A 487 -9.21 5.24 21.02
CA ASP A 487 -9.82 6.44 20.48
C ASP A 487 -9.52 6.59 18.98
N ILE A 488 -8.28 6.30 18.57
CA ILE A 488 -7.87 6.37 17.15
C ILE A 488 -8.65 5.34 16.32
N ALA A 489 -8.76 4.09 16.78
CA ALA A 489 -9.47 3.04 16.08
C ALA A 489 -10.99 3.32 16.00
N ASP A 490 -11.60 3.87 17.04
CA ASP A 490 -13.01 4.28 17.00
C ASP A 490 -13.25 5.30 15.90
N VAL A 491 -12.45 6.35 15.83
CA VAL A 491 -12.57 7.38 14.78
C VAL A 491 -12.35 6.78 13.39
N MET A 492 -11.28 6.01 13.21
CA MET A 492 -10.92 5.45 11.90
C MET A 492 -11.95 4.43 11.41
N MET A 493 -12.41 3.52 12.27
CA MET A 493 -13.39 2.49 11.91
C MET A 493 -14.73 3.11 11.53
N ASN A 494 -15.21 4.11 12.29
CA ASN A 494 -16.42 4.85 11.94
C ASN A 494 -16.27 5.59 10.60
N ALA A 495 -15.15 6.28 10.39
CA ALA A 495 -14.87 7.03 9.17
C ALA A 495 -14.84 6.13 7.92
N ILE A 496 -14.09 5.02 7.99
CA ILE A 496 -13.95 4.13 6.83
C ILE A 496 -15.23 3.30 6.61
N ASP A 497 -15.97 2.91 7.66
CA ASP A 497 -17.27 2.25 7.50
C ASP A 497 -18.30 3.19 6.83
N ASN A 498 -18.32 4.49 7.18
CA ASN A 498 -19.12 5.49 6.47
C ASN A 498 -18.74 5.55 4.98
N LEU A 499 -17.43 5.56 4.69
CA LEU A 499 -16.93 5.60 3.32
C LEU A 499 -17.35 4.37 2.50
N LEU A 500 -17.38 3.17 3.10
CA LEU A 500 -17.87 1.95 2.44
C LEU A 500 -19.33 2.08 1.98
N SER A 501 -20.14 2.88 2.65
CA SER A 501 -21.52 3.16 2.27
C SER A 501 -21.62 4.26 1.22
N TYR A 502 -20.74 5.28 1.29
CA TYR A 502 -20.75 6.44 0.40
C TYR A 502 -20.15 6.15 -0.97
N GLN A 503 -19.16 5.25 -1.08
CA GLN A 503 -18.48 4.97 -2.34
C GLN A 503 -19.39 4.31 -3.39
N GLU A 504 -19.13 4.63 -4.66
CA GLU A 504 -19.79 3.99 -5.79
C GLU A 504 -18.95 2.80 -6.31
N HIS A 505 -19.67 1.80 -6.78
CA HIS A 505 -19.06 0.60 -7.34
C HIS A 505 -19.36 0.51 -8.84
N PRO A 506 -18.31 0.35 -9.71
CA PRO A 506 -18.53 0.25 -11.15
C PRO A 506 -19.23 -1.04 -11.57
N PHE A 507 -19.31 -2.06 -10.69
CA PHE A 507 -19.89 -3.38 -10.97
C PHE A 507 -20.66 -3.93 -9.79
N GLY A 508 -21.73 -4.67 -10.08
CA GLY A 508 -22.55 -5.37 -9.07
C GLY A 508 -21.73 -6.38 -8.25
N ALA A 509 -20.75 -7.04 -8.86
CA ALA A 509 -19.84 -7.96 -8.18
C ALA A 509 -19.04 -7.29 -7.02
N ALA A 510 -18.63 -6.05 -7.20
CA ALA A 510 -17.93 -5.28 -6.16
C ALA A 510 -18.89 -4.79 -5.07
N LYS A 511 -20.07 -4.30 -5.48
CA LYS A 511 -21.13 -3.88 -4.54
C LYS A 511 -21.54 -5.04 -3.64
N ARG A 512 -21.72 -6.24 -4.22
CA ARG A 512 -22.05 -7.46 -3.48
C ARG A 512 -21.01 -7.82 -2.45
N HIS A 513 -19.73 -7.82 -2.82
CA HIS A 513 -18.63 -8.10 -1.90
C HIS A 513 -18.62 -7.10 -0.74
N ASN A 514 -18.77 -5.80 -1.06
CA ASN A 514 -18.83 -4.74 -0.06
C ASN A 514 -20.01 -4.91 0.92
N SER A 515 -21.21 -5.23 0.44
CA SER A 515 -22.39 -5.49 1.29
C SER A 515 -22.19 -6.71 2.18
N LEU A 516 -21.68 -7.82 1.61
CA LEU A 516 -21.47 -9.06 2.37
C LEU A 516 -20.47 -8.89 3.51
N PHE A 517 -19.35 -8.20 3.28
CA PHE A 517 -18.19 -8.29 4.18
C PHE A 517 -17.74 -6.95 4.75
N ARG A 518 -18.06 -5.82 4.13
CA ARG A 518 -17.61 -4.48 4.54
C ARG A 518 -16.13 -4.43 4.92
N PRO A 519 -15.20 -4.86 4.05
CA PRO A 519 -13.81 -5.06 4.41
C PRO A 519 -13.08 -3.73 4.62
N ILE A 520 -12.31 -3.67 5.68
CA ILE A 520 -11.39 -2.59 6.03
C ILE A 520 -9.99 -3.19 6.17
N GLY A 521 -8.95 -2.43 5.87
CA GLY A 521 -7.57 -2.82 6.10
C GLY A 521 -6.83 -1.75 6.89
N LEU A 522 -6.88 -1.81 8.22
CA LEU A 522 -6.06 -0.93 9.04
C LEU A 522 -4.64 -1.48 9.15
N GLY A 523 -3.66 -0.64 8.85
CA GLY A 523 -2.24 -0.97 8.86
C GLY A 523 -1.44 -0.16 9.85
N ILE A 524 -0.13 -0.31 9.77
CA ILE A 524 0.86 0.36 10.61
C ILE A 524 1.80 1.13 9.70
N THR A 525 2.13 2.37 10.08
CA THR A 525 3.23 3.13 9.51
C THR A 525 4.20 3.52 10.62
N GLY A 526 5.42 3.92 10.27
CA GLY A 526 6.37 4.38 11.26
C GLY A 526 6.91 3.31 12.21
N PHE A 527 6.85 2.02 11.83
CA PHE A 527 7.29 0.94 12.72
C PHE A 527 8.79 0.99 13.02
N ALA A 528 9.64 1.23 12.02
CA ALA A 528 11.08 1.39 12.23
C ALA A 528 11.40 2.64 13.09
N TYR A 529 10.64 3.72 12.92
CA TYR A 529 10.74 4.91 13.77
C TYR A 529 10.33 4.59 15.23
N TRP A 530 9.23 3.85 15.41
CA TRP A 530 8.81 3.39 16.74
C TRP A 530 9.86 2.48 17.40
N LEU A 531 10.49 1.55 16.65
CA LEU A 531 11.60 0.75 17.17
C LEU A 531 12.77 1.62 17.64
N ALA A 532 13.20 2.58 16.82
CA ALA A 532 14.28 3.50 17.16
C ALA A 532 13.99 4.33 18.42
N LYS A 533 12.74 4.83 18.56
CA LYS A 533 12.29 5.55 19.77
C LYS A 533 12.36 4.70 21.04
N ASN A 534 12.09 3.41 20.92
CA ASN A 534 12.12 2.46 22.04
C ASN A 534 13.49 1.78 22.22
N ASN A 535 14.51 2.18 21.45
CA ASN A 535 15.84 1.59 21.47
C ASN A 535 15.83 0.07 21.17
N LEU A 536 14.98 -0.33 20.19
CA LEU A 536 14.77 -1.69 19.73
C LEU A 536 15.21 -1.81 18.26
N ASN A 537 15.41 -3.06 17.82
CA ASN A 537 15.68 -3.43 16.45
C ASN A 537 14.85 -4.68 16.06
N TYR A 538 14.95 -5.14 14.81
CA TYR A 538 14.18 -6.28 14.33
C TYR A 538 14.55 -7.64 14.97
N ASN A 539 15.61 -7.71 15.80
CA ASN A 539 16.02 -8.93 16.48
C ASN A 539 15.61 -8.99 17.98
N ASN A 540 15.12 -7.89 18.56
CA ASN A 540 14.84 -7.80 19.99
C ASN A 540 13.52 -7.11 20.37
N ASN A 541 12.58 -6.97 19.43
CA ASN A 541 11.34 -6.19 19.60
C ASN A 541 10.13 -7.03 20.00
N TYR A 542 10.21 -8.36 19.98
CA TYR A 542 9.07 -9.27 19.86
C TYR A 542 8.01 -9.12 20.97
N GLU A 543 8.41 -9.06 22.23
CA GLU A 543 7.49 -8.95 23.37
C GLU A 543 6.77 -7.58 23.40
N LEU A 544 7.49 -6.48 23.12
CA LEU A 544 6.87 -5.16 23.07
C LEU A 544 5.94 -5.05 21.87
N THR A 545 6.34 -5.60 20.74
CA THR A 545 5.51 -5.66 19.51
C THR A 545 4.25 -6.49 19.76
N ASP A 546 4.35 -7.63 20.46
CA ASP A 546 3.20 -8.46 20.84
C ASP A 546 2.21 -7.68 21.70
N TYR A 547 2.69 -6.96 22.72
CA TYR A 547 1.85 -6.12 23.59
C TYR A 547 1.14 -5.00 22.80
N TRP A 548 1.88 -4.24 21.98
CA TRP A 548 1.31 -3.15 21.20
C TRP A 548 0.30 -3.68 20.18
N MET A 549 0.63 -4.77 19.50
CA MET A 549 -0.26 -5.36 18.51
C MET A 549 -1.50 -6.00 19.14
N GLN A 550 -1.38 -6.57 20.35
CA GLN A 550 -2.52 -7.01 21.14
C GLN A 550 -3.50 -5.87 21.42
N THR A 551 -2.97 -4.72 21.91
CA THR A 551 -3.78 -3.53 22.19
C THR A 551 -4.43 -2.99 20.93
N TYR A 552 -3.66 -2.90 19.84
CA TYR A 552 -4.13 -2.44 18.55
C TYR A 552 -5.28 -3.32 18.02
N SER A 553 -5.07 -4.64 17.98
CA SER A 553 -6.08 -5.59 17.48
C SER A 553 -7.34 -5.59 18.35
N HIS A 554 -7.17 -5.55 19.69
CA HIS A 554 -8.28 -5.47 20.62
C HIS A 554 -9.13 -4.20 20.40
N ALA A 555 -8.47 -3.04 20.23
CA ALA A 555 -9.15 -1.77 19.98
C ALA A 555 -9.94 -1.79 18.66
N VAL A 556 -9.34 -2.31 17.58
CA VAL A 556 -9.96 -2.40 16.25
C VAL A 556 -11.17 -3.35 16.26
N ILE A 557 -11.03 -4.54 16.85
CA ILE A 557 -12.13 -5.51 16.94
C ILE A 557 -13.28 -4.92 17.78
N LYS A 558 -12.96 -4.29 18.90
CA LYS A 558 -13.96 -3.63 19.77
C LYS A 558 -14.71 -2.52 19.03
N ALA A 559 -14.02 -1.70 18.25
CA ALA A 559 -14.65 -0.66 17.44
C ALA A 559 -15.63 -1.26 16.41
N SER A 560 -15.26 -2.37 15.74
CA SER A 560 -16.17 -3.05 14.81
C SER A 560 -17.38 -3.68 15.49
N ILE A 561 -17.22 -4.21 16.73
CA ILE A 561 -18.34 -4.71 17.55
C ILE A 561 -19.29 -3.55 17.91
N GLU A 562 -18.76 -2.40 18.35
CA GLU A 562 -19.57 -1.24 18.69
C GLU A 562 -20.34 -0.71 17.47
N LEU A 563 -19.69 -0.70 16.28
CA LEU A 563 -20.37 -0.41 15.02
C LEU A 563 -21.47 -1.44 14.71
N ALA A 564 -21.23 -2.72 14.95
CA ALA A 564 -22.25 -3.76 14.77
C ALA A 564 -23.43 -3.58 15.73
N LYS A 565 -23.21 -3.17 16.97
CA LYS A 565 -24.28 -2.83 17.93
C LYS A 565 -25.14 -1.66 17.43
N LYS A 566 -24.53 -0.66 16.80
CA LYS A 566 -25.22 0.56 16.32
C LYS A 566 -25.91 0.35 14.96
N ARG A 567 -25.30 -0.40 14.04
CA ARG A 567 -25.68 -0.48 12.60
C ARG A 567 -26.04 -1.88 12.13
N GLY A 568 -25.94 -2.88 12.98
CA GLY A 568 -25.97 -4.29 12.62
C GLY A 568 -24.63 -4.80 12.07
N PRO A 569 -24.37 -6.10 12.16
CA PRO A 569 -23.19 -6.73 11.58
C PRO A 569 -23.24 -6.68 10.04
N CYS A 570 -22.12 -6.99 9.37
CA CYS A 570 -22.13 -7.18 7.91
C CYS A 570 -22.98 -8.40 7.53
N GLU A 571 -23.55 -8.39 6.31
CA GLU A 571 -24.52 -9.41 5.89
C GLU A 571 -23.96 -10.84 5.95
N GLY A 572 -22.69 -11.02 5.60
CA GLY A 572 -22.02 -12.32 5.54
C GLY A 572 -21.33 -12.76 6.84
N TRP A 573 -21.51 -12.07 7.97
CA TRP A 573 -20.74 -12.36 9.18
C TRP A 573 -20.95 -13.78 9.72
N LEU A 574 -22.16 -14.36 9.54
CA LEU A 574 -22.46 -15.74 9.93
C LEU A 574 -21.64 -16.79 9.17
N ASP A 575 -21.11 -16.43 8.01
CA ASP A 575 -20.27 -17.27 7.19
C ASP A 575 -18.76 -17.05 7.45
N THR A 576 -18.43 -16.39 8.55
CA THR A 576 -17.08 -16.12 9.00
C THR A 576 -16.75 -16.88 10.28
N LYS A 577 -15.48 -17.06 10.57
CA LYS A 577 -15.01 -17.65 11.84
C LYS A 577 -15.36 -16.78 13.05
N TRP A 578 -15.64 -15.49 12.84
CA TRP A 578 -16.15 -14.62 13.90
C TRP A 578 -17.43 -15.15 14.53
N ALA A 579 -18.35 -15.72 13.74
CA ALA A 579 -19.59 -16.30 14.26
C ALA A 579 -19.34 -17.46 15.22
N GLU A 580 -18.23 -18.17 15.05
CA GLU A 580 -17.77 -19.24 15.96
C GLU A 580 -17.00 -18.69 17.17
N GLY A 581 -16.69 -17.38 17.18
CA GLY A 581 -15.87 -16.71 18.18
C GLY A 581 -14.39 -17.01 18.03
N VAL A 582 -13.95 -17.38 16.83
CA VAL A 582 -12.53 -17.60 16.53
C VAL A 582 -11.91 -16.27 16.11
N LEU A 583 -10.88 -15.86 16.83
CA LEU A 583 -10.12 -14.62 16.58
C LEU A 583 -8.84 -14.93 15.82
N PRO A 584 -8.23 -13.95 15.12
CA PRO A 584 -6.97 -14.17 14.42
C PRO A 584 -5.86 -14.75 15.29
N LEU A 585 -5.75 -14.32 16.53
CA LEU A 585 -4.75 -14.80 17.51
C LEU A 585 -4.91 -16.27 17.91
N ASP A 586 -6.09 -16.87 17.69
CA ASP A 586 -6.35 -18.27 18.03
C ASP A 586 -5.72 -19.23 17.02
N ILE A 587 -5.48 -18.76 15.78
CA ILE A 587 -4.96 -19.56 14.68
C ILE A 587 -3.48 -19.24 14.46
N ARG A 588 -2.63 -19.78 15.33
CA ARG A 588 -1.18 -19.56 15.30
C ARG A 588 -0.40 -20.84 15.02
N LYS A 589 0.78 -20.69 14.40
CA LYS A 589 1.70 -21.83 14.22
C LYS A 589 2.51 -22.07 15.48
N PRO A 590 2.79 -23.35 15.85
CA PRO A 590 3.55 -23.69 17.06
C PRO A 590 4.94 -23.05 17.15
N ALA A 591 5.60 -22.80 16.01
CA ALA A 591 6.92 -22.16 15.98
C ALA A 591 6.92 -20.76 16.62
N LEU A 592 5.80 -20.04 16.59
CA LEU A 592 5.67 -18.71 17.20
C LEU A 592 5.88 -18.75 18.73
N GLU A 593 5.58 -19.88 19.38
CA GLU A 593 5.74 -20.07 20.82
C GLU A 593 7.20 -19.99 21.30
N SER A 594 8.14 -20.12 20.39
CA SER A 594 9.57 -19.93 20.69
C SER A 594 10.02 -18.47 20.66
N ILE A 595 9.17 -17.54 20.23
CA ILE A 595 9.53 -16.13 20.02
C ILE A 595 9.00 -15.23 21.13
N ILE A 596 7.78 -15.47 21.59
CA ILE A 596 7.06 -14.63 22.56
C ILE A 596 6.46 -15.45 23.70
N SER A 597 6.27 -14.81 24.85
CA SER A 597 5.71 -15.45 26.04
C SER A 597 4.21 -15.73 25.99
N HIS A 598 3.51 -15.24 24.94
CA HIS A 598 2.05 -15.32 24.79
C HIS A 598 1.24 -14.81 25.98
N LYS A 599 1.78 -13.84 26.70
CA LYS A 599 1.06 -13.18 27.78
C LYS A 599 -0.18 -12.48 27.21
N GLU A 600 -1.35 -12.81 27.77
CA GLU A 600 -2.60 -12.12 27.47
C GLU A 600 -2.72 -10.88 28.37
N TYR A 601 -2.90 -9.72 27.74
CA TYR A 601 -3.04 -8.44 28.44
C TYR A 601 -4.51 -8.01 28.55
N TYR A 602 -5.40 -8.69 27.81
CA TYR A 602 -6.83 -8.40 27.71
C TYR A 602 -7.66 -9.67 27.92
N ASP A 603 -8.92 -9.50 28.33
CA ASP A 603 -9.91 -10.59 28.39
C ASP A 603 -10.43 -10.87 26.97
N TRP A 604 -9.76 -11.78 26.27
CA TRP A 604 -10.17 -12.20 24.94
C TRP A 604 -11.45 -13.02 24.92
N ASP A 605 -11.84 -13.64 26.06
CA ASP A 605 -13.10 -14.37 26.18
C ASP A 605 -14.29 -13.40 26.20
N GLU A 606 -14.14 -12.22 26.80
CA GLU A 606 -15.13 -11.14 26.66
C GLU A 606 -15.35 -10.78 25.19
N ILE A 607 -14.28 -10.56 24.43
CA ILE A 607 -14.36 -10.24 23.00
C ILE A 607 -15.02 -11.37 22.20
N ARG A 608 -14.67 -12.66 22.44
CA ARG A 608 -15.31 -13.80 21.79
C ARG A 608 -16.81 -13.85 22.05
N ASN A 609 -17.21 -13.58 23.28
CA ASN A 609 -18.61 -13.55 23.67
C ASN A 609 -19.37 -12.38 23.02
N GLU A 610 -18.77 -11.19 22.98
CA GLU A 610 -19.36 -10.04 22.30
C GLU A 610 -19.51 -10.25 20.80
N VAL A 611 -18.48 -10.79 20.13
CA VAL A 611 -18.52 -11.13 18.70
C VAL A 611 -19.62 -12.14 18.41
N LYS A 612 -19.76 -13.22 19.21
CA LYS A 612 -20.84 -14.21 19.05
C LYS A 612 -22.23 -13.59 19.21
N LYS A 613 -22.35 -12.61 20.10
CA LYS A 613 -23.64 -12.01 20.46
C LYS A 613 -24.08 -10.93 19.47
N TYR A 614 -23.18 -10.07 19.06
CA TYR A 614 -23.49 -8.87 18.28
C TYR A 614 -22.97 -8.93 16.84
N GLY A 615 -22.09 -9.87 16.52
CA GLY A 615 -21.36 -9.92 15.28
C GLY A 615 -20.27 -8.86 15.19
N VAL A 616 -19.70 -8.75 13.97
CA VAL A 616 -18.75 -7.69 13.59
C VAL A 616 -19.33 -6.88 12.43
N ARG A 617 -19.12 -5.58 12.43
CA ARG A 617 -19.52 -4.71 11.32
C ARG A 617 -18.68 -4.97 10.07
N ASN A 618 -17.42 -5.33 10.26
CA ASN A 618 -16.42 -5.51 9.21
C ASN A 618 -15.84 -6.93 9.34
N ALA A 619 -15.99 -7.76 8.32
CA ALA A 619 -15.50 -9.14 8.34
C ALA A 619 -13.98 -9.22 8.27
N SER A 620 -13.32 -8.19 7.76
CA SER A 620 -11.86 -8.02 7.77
C SER A 620 -11.52 -6.60 8.22
N MET A 621 -10.46 -6.45 9.02
CA MET A 621 -10.17 -5.20 9.72
C MET A 621 -8.71 -4.77 9.64
N ILE A 622 -7.74 -5.69 9.61
CA ILE A 622 -6.31 -5.38 9.72
C ILE A 622 -5.56 -5.97 8.52
N ALA A 623 -4.86 -5.10 7.79
CA ALA A 623 -3.96 -5.46 6.69
C ALA A 623 -2.73 -4.55 6.73
N LEU A 624 -1.52 -5.09 6.73
CA LEU A 624 -0.31 -4.28 6.83
C LEU A 624 0.30 -4.04 5.45
N PHE A 625 0.05 -2.85 4.93
CA PHE A 625 0.44 -2.41 3.60
C PHE A 625 1.78 -1.66 3.57
N PRO A 626 2.45 -1.54 2.40
CA PRO A 626 3.69 -0.78 2.26
C PRO A 626 3.38 0.71 2.04
N ALA A 627 3.35 1.52 3.10
CA ALA A 627 3.06 2.95 3.01
C ALA A 627 4.31 3.73 2.59
N GLU A 628 4.57 3.88 1.30
CA GLU A 628 5.72 4.66 0.82
C GLU A 628 5.43 6.15 0.65
N THR A 629 4.42 6.49 -0.15
CA THR A 629 4.13 7.89 -0.52
C THR A 629 3.48 8.63 0.63
N SER A 630 2.48 8.04 1.27
CA SER A 630 1.73 8.68 2.35
C SER A 630 2.50 8.77 3.67
N ALA A 631 3.52 7.93 3.87
CA ALA A 631 4.43 8.07 5.00
C ALA A 631 5.17 9.43 4.99
N LYS A 632 5.47 9.98 3.81
CA LYS A 632 6.17 11.26 3.68
C LYS A 632 5.33 12.46 4.11
N ILE A 633 4.01 12.35 4.04
CA ILE A 633 3.08 13.43 4.43
C ILE A 633 2.52 13.29 5.85
N SER A 634 2.96 12.31 6.63
CA SER A 634 2.59 12.18 8.05
C SER A 634 3.43 13.13 8.90
N GLY A 635 2.93 14.34 9.13
CA GLY A 635 3.68 15.40 9.79
C GLY A 635 4.97 15.74 9.02
N SER A 636 6.11 15.74 9.70
CA SER A 636 7.44 15.91 9.06
C SER A 636 7.92 14.69 8.26
N GLY A 637 7.11 13.65 8.17
CA GLY A 637 7.38 12.34 7.57
C GLY A 637 7.52 11.24 8.60
N THR A 638 7.29 9.99 8.16
CA THR A 638 7.51 8.79 8.98
C THR A 638 8.18 7.70 8.17
N THR A 639 8.53 6.56 8.78
CA THR A 639 9.07 5.41 8.04
C THR A 639 7.95 4.60 7.37
N ASN A 640 8.30 3.94 6.26
CA ASN A 640 7.35 3.17 5.45
C ASN A 640 6.79 1.99 6.23
N GLY A 641 5.47 1.83 6.30
CA GLY A 641 4.79 0.67 6.85
C GLY A 641 5.52 0.03 8.03
N ILE A 642 5.81 -1.25 7.89
CA ILE A 642 6.64 -2.02 8.83
C ILE A 642 8.07 -2.26 8.32
N GLU A 643 8.44 -1.61 7.21
CA GLU A 643 9.73 -1.83 6.56
C GLU A 643 10.90 -1.28 7.38
N PRO A 644 12.05 -1.96 7.36
CA PRO A 644 13.28 -1.43 7.93
C PRO A 644 13.82 -0.26 7.11
N VAL A 645 14.63 0.56 7.73
CA VAL A 645 15.29 1.70 7.09
C VAL A 645 16.41 1.20 6.18
N ARG A 646 16.46 1.70 4.95
CA ARG A 646 17.53 1.37 3.98
C ARG A 646 18.73 2.32 4.10
N ALA A 647 18.49 3.59 4.41
CA ALA A 647 19.50 4.60 4.67
C ALA A 647 18.86 5.73 5.50
N LEU A 648 19.66 6.45 6.27
CA LEU A 648 19.20 7.58 7.09
C LEU A 648 18.71 8.75 6.22
N ILE A 649 19.33 8.95 5.06
CA ILE A 649 18.90 9.85 4.00
C ILE A 649 18.76 9.03 2.73
N GLN A 650 17.60 9.07 2.11
CA GLN A 650 17.32 8.42 0.85
C GLN A 650 17.11 9.47 -0.24
N SER A 651 17.70 9.26 -1.40
CA SER A 651 17.45 10.09 -2.57
C SER A 651 16.49 9.35 -3.49
N LYS A 652 15.34 9.97 -3.81
CA LYS A 652 14.40 9.44 -4.79
C LYS A 652 14.40 10.35 -6.01
N GLY A 653 14.96 9.85 -7.11
CA GLY A 653 15.03 10.58 -8.38
C GLY A 653 13.75 10.40 -9.20
N GLY A 654 13.19 11.50 -9.74
CA GLY A 654 12.33 11.51 -10.91
C GLY A 654 13.14 12.05 -12.10
N LYS A 655 12.56 12.03 -13.31
CA LYS A 655 13.23 12.54 -14.52
C LYS A 655 13.76 13.99 -14.42
N GLU A 656 13.23 14.78 -13.48
CA GLU A 656 13.54 16.21 -13.35
C GLU A 656 14.02 16.67 -11.97
N THR A 657 13.86 15.87 -10.91
CA THR A 657 14.24 16.26 -9.54
C THR A 657 14.60 15.06 -8.68
N VAL A 658 15.68 15.15 -7.94
CA VAL A 658 16.11 14.20 -6.90
C VAL A 658 15.72 14.81 -5.56
N ALA A 659 14.64 14.34 -4.92
CA ALA A 659 14.28 14.78 -3.57
C ALA A 659 14.95 13.91 -2.52
N LYS A 660 15.55 14.53 -1.50
CA LYS A 660 16.12 13.84 -0.35
C LYS A 660 15.04 13.63 0.72
N PHE A 661 14.97 12.43 1.24
CA PHE A 661 14.06 12.01 2.31
C PHE A 661 14.90 11.59 3.52
N THR A 662 14.67 12.24 4.66
CA THR A 662 15.36 11.95 5.92
C THR A 662 14.48 11.10 6.83
N VAL A 663 15.08 10.20 7.62
CA VAL A 663 14.32 9.51 8.68
C VAL A 663 13.90 10.51 9.77
N PRO A 664 12.77 10.27 10.46
CA PRO A 664 12.31 11.14 11.54
C PRO A 664 13.35 11.28 12.67
N GLU A 665 13.45 12.47 13.25
CA GLU A 665 14.34 12.79 14.37
C GLU A 665 15.79 12.31 14.16
N LEU A 666 16.32 12.50 12.95
CA LEU A 666 17.59 11.95 12.52
C LEU A 666 18.73 12.25 13.51
N ILE A 667 18.87 13.51 13.96
CA ILE A 667 19.95 13.90 14.91
C ILE A 667 19.88 13.10 16.20
N ARG A 668 18.66 12.86 16.72
CA ARG A 668 18.46 12.17 18.01
C ARG A 668 18.56 10.65 17.91
N LEU A 669 18.15 10.10 16.77
CA LEU A 669 17.91 8.66 16.62
C LEU A 669 18.82 7.97 15.59
N LYS A 670 19.77 8.66 14.97
CA LYS A 670 20.63 8.08 13.89
C LYS A 670 21.28 6.75 14.28
N ASP A 671 21.83 6.67 15.50
CA ASP A 671 22.51 5.47 15.99
C ASP A 671 21.55 4.38 16.51
N LYS A 672 20.25 4.62 16.45
CA LYS A 672 19.20 3.71 16.92
C LYS A 672 18.37 3.12 15.78
N TYR A 673 18.47 3.66 14.58
CA TYR A 673 17.86 3.08 13.41
C TYR A 673 18.58 1.80 12.99
N ASP A 674 17.82 0.74 12.81
CA ASP A 674 18.31 -0.56 12.33
C ASP A 674 18.35 -0.54 10.80
N ILE A 675 19.54 -0.39 10.24
CA ILE A 675 19.77 -0.31 8.79
C ILE A 675 19.78 -1.71 8.20
N VAL A 676 18.88 -1.97 7.27
CA VAL A 676 18.66 -3.31 6.72
C VAL A 676 19.88 -3.92 6.03
N TRP A 677 20.76 -3.08 5.45
CA TRP A 677 21.95 -3.56 4.74
C TRP A 677 23.07 -4.04 5.66
N ASP A 678 22.97 -3.78 6.97
CA ASP A 678 23.88 -4.29 7.99
C ASP A 678 23.47 -5.68 8.50
N TRP A 679 22.30 -6.17 8.09
CA TRP A 679 21.80 -7.47 8.52
C TRP A 679 22.52 -8.63 7.82
N LYS A 680 22.73 -9.72 8.57
CA LYS A 680 23.28 -10.96 8.02
C LYS A 680 22.21 -11.78 7.27
N ASN A 681 20.97 -11.72 7.69
CA ASN A 681 19.83 -12.43 7.12
C ASN A 681 18.51 -11.77 7.55
N ASN A 682 17.38 -12.27 7.01
CA ASN A 682 16.04 -11.75 7.28
C ASN A 682 15.37 -12.38 8.51
N GLU A 683 16.04 -13.21 9.31
CA GLU A 683 15.38 -13.99 10.37
C GLU A 683 14.68 -13.12 11.41
N GLY A 684 15.33 -12.07 11.89
CA GLY A 684 14.75 -11.14 12.88
C GLY A 684 13.51 -10.44 12.34
N TYR A 685 13.56 -9.98 11.08
CA TYR A 685 12.44 -9.36 10.42
C TYR A 685 11.27 -10.36 10.22
N ILE A 686 11.54 -11.58 9.75
CA ILE A 686 10.51 -12.62 9.58
C ILE A 686 9.84 -12.94 10.93
N LYS A 687 10.59 -13.02 12.02
CA LYS A 687 10.04 -13.21 13.37
C LYS A 687 9.16 -12.03 13.80
N THR A 688 9.60 -10.79 13.55
CA THR A 688 8.79 -9.58 13.80
C THR A 688 7.47 -9.63 13.02
N VAL A 689 7.53 -9.94 11.72
CA VAL A 689 6.34 -10.08 10.87
C VAL A 689 5.42 -11.21 11.39
N ALA A 690 5.98 -12.30 11.90
CA ALA A 690 5.20 -13.41 12.47
C ALA A 690 4.42 -12.97 13.72
N VAL A 691 5.02 -12.16 14.59
CA VAL A 691 4.33 -11.57 15.76
C VAL A 691 3.18 -10.65 15.31
N LEU A 692 3.41 -9.79 14.31
CA LEU A 692 2.38 -8.93 13.73
C LEU A 692 1.25 -9.76 13.08
N GLN A 693 1.61 -10.83 12.33
CA GLN A 693 0.65 -11.70 11.64
C GLN A 693 -0.25 -12.50 12.59
N LYS A 694 0.16 -12.71 13.85
CA LYS A 694 -0.66 -13.34 14.88
C LYS A 694 -2.00 -12.63 15.06
N TYR A 695 -2.02 -11.31 14.94
CA TYR A 695 -3.17 -10.44 15.17
C TYR A 695 -3.79 -9.88 13.88
N THR A 696 -3.14 -10.09 12.75
CA THR A 696 -3.58 -9.57 11.45
C THR A 696 -4.48 -10.59 10.77
N ASP A 697 -5.74 -10.25 10.59
CA ASP A 697 -6.74 -11.11 9.93
C ASP A 697 -6.50 -11.25 8.43
N GLN A 698 -6.07 -10.21 7.75
CA GLN A 698 -5.63 -10.27 6.36
C GLN A 698 -4.14 -10.67 6.27
N ALA A 699 -3.38 -10.16 5.32
CA ALA A 699 -1.97 -10.47 5.13
C ALA A 699 -1.07 -9.25 5.41
N ILE A 700 0.21 -9.41 5.19
CA ILE A 700 1.25 -8.42 5.42
C ILE A 700 2.13 -8.35 4.18
N SER A 701 2.36 -7.14 3.65
CA SER A 701 3.34 -6.89 2.59
C SER A 701 4.77 -7.03 3.15
N ALA A 702 5.19 -8.27 3.36
CA ALA A 702 6.47 -8.59 3.97
C ALA A 702 7.58 -8.67 2.92
N ASN A 703 8.50 -7.70 2.91
CA ASN A 703 9.67 -7.71 2.04
C ASN A 703 10.74 -8.67 2.58
N THR A 704 11.64 -9.10 1.70
CA THR A 704 12.93 -9.69 2.09
C THR A 704 14.06 -8.86 1.50
N TYR A 705 15.23 -8.94 2.12
CA TYR A 705 16.35 -8.09 1.78
C TYR A 705 17.61 -8.94 1.60
N THR A 706 18.30 -8.76 0.49
CA THR A 706 19.49 -9.54 0.15
C THR A 706 20.68 -8.61 -0.06
N ASN A 707 21.62 -8.61 0.89
CA ASN A 707 22.89 -7.95 0.72
C ASN A 707 23.90 -8.98 0.18
N ARG A 708 24.25 -8.88 -1.11
CA ARG A 708 25.17 -9.81 -1.78
C ARG A 708 26.56 -9.84 -1.13
N LYS A 709 26.99 -8.72 -0.53
CA LYS A 709 28.28 -8.63 0.17
C LYS A 709 28.40 -9.57 1.37
N ASN A 710 27.27 -10.07 1.90
CA ASN A 710 27.27 -11.06 2.97
C ASN A 710 27.65 -12.48 2.51
N PHE A 711 27.82 -12.69 1.19
CA PHE A 711 28.08 -14.00 0.60
C PHE A 711 29.41 -14.02 -0.17
N SER A 712 30.06 -15.19 -0.19
CA SER A 712 31.34 -15.38 -0.88
C SER A 712 31.20 -15.11 -2.38
N ASN A 713 32.07 -14.25 -2.93
CA ASN A 713 32.06 -13.84 -4.34
C ASN A 713 30.70 -13.18 -4.78
N ASP A 714 30.03 -12.50 -3.86
CA ASP A 714 28.72 -11.85 -4.08
C ASP A 714 27.64 -12.78 -4.66
N LYS A 715 27.81 -14.10 -4.47
CA LYS A 715 26.89 -15.13 -4.94
C LYS A 715 25.97 -15.59 -3.81
N VAL A 716 24.69 -15.26 -3.92
CA VAL A 716 23.65 -15.67 -2.96
C VAL A 716 23.38 -17.18 -3.11
N PRO A 717 23.63 -18.01 -2.09
CA PRO A 717 23.28 -19.43 -2.17
C PRO A 717 21.76 -19.61 -2.25
N VAL A 718 21.28 -20.45 -3.16
CA VAL A 718 19.85 -20.80 -3.28
C VAL A 718 19.30 -21.30 -1.95
N THR A 719 20.10 -22.04 -1.18
CA THR A 719 19.74 -22.56 0.15
C THR A 719 19.38 -21.49 1.17
N SER A 720 20.00 -20.28 1.10
CA SER A 720 19.66 -19.20 2.03
C SER A 720 18.21 -18.71 1.83
N ILE A 721 17.79 -18.56 0.58
CA ILE A 721 16.42 -18.15 0.25
C ILE A 721 15.40 -19.26 0.51
N ILE A 722 15.78 -20.51 0.24
CA ILE A 722 14.94 -21.67 0.61
C ILE A 722 14.70 -21.68 2.12
N ASN A 723 15.73 -21.43 2.92
CA ASN A 723 15.57 -21.37 4.38
C ASN A 723 14.67 -20.22 4.82
N GLU A 724 14.73 -19.06 4.16
CA GLU A 724 13.80 -17.95 4.42
C GLU A 724 12.34 -18.34 4.12
N LEU A 725 12.08 -19.06 3.01
CA LEU A 725 10.75 -19.55 2.68
C LEU A 725 10.24 -20.54 3.73
N TYR A 726 11.08 -21.47 4.19
CA TYR A 726 10.71 -22.40 5.26
C TYR A 726 10.45 -21.69 6.58
N LEU A 727 11.27 -20.70 6.93
CA LEU A 727 11.12 -19.92 8.14
C LEU A 727 9.82 -19.12 8.11
N ALA A 728 9.55 -18.41 7.02
CA ALA A 728 8.33 -17.66 6.83
C ALA A 728 7.08 -18.54 6.94
N TYR A 729 7.09 -19.70 6.27
CA TYR A 729 5.99 -20.67 6.36
C TYR A 729 5.82 -21.23 7.78
N ALA A 730 6.91 -21.64 8.43
CA ALA A 730 6.89 -22.23 9.77
C ALA A 730 6.34 -21.27 10.82
N TYR A 731 6.68 -19.98 10.73
CA TYR A 731 6.15 -18.93 11.60
C TYR A 731 4.76 -18.43 11.21
N GLY A 732 4.22 -18.89 10.08
CA GLY A 732 2.84 -18.64 9.67
C GLY A 732 2.61 -17.29 8.99
N LEU A 733 3.61 -16.77 8.28
CA LEU A 733 3.41 -15.68 7.34
C LEU A 733 2.49 -16.16 6.21
N LYS A 734 1.60 -15.29 5.75
CA LYS A 734 0.67 -15.59 4.64
C LYS A 734 1.29 -15.29 3.29
N THR A 735 2.16 -14.28 3.22
CA THR A 735 2.72 -13.74 1.97
C THR A 735 4.14 -13.23 2.16
N LEU A 736 4.92 -13.22 1.07
CA LEU A 736 6.18 -12.49 0.93
C LEU A 736 6.08 -11.62 -0.32
N TYR A 737 6.41 -10.35 -0.18
CA TYR A 737 6.33 -9.32 -1.21
C TYR A 737 7.67 -9.15 -1.95
N TYR A 738 8.24 -7.95 -2.06
CA TYR A 738 9.51 -7.73 -2.76
C TYR A 738 10.68 -8.54 -2.18
N ASN A 739 11.64 -8.88 -3.05
CA ASN A 739 12.99 -9.17 -2.62
C ASN A 739 13.90 -8.01 -3.04
N ASN A 740 14.29 -7.19 -2.08
CA ASN A 740 15.14 -6.05 -2.30
C ASN A 740 16.62 -6.48 -2.28
N ASN A 741 17.38 -6.11 -3.31
CA ASN A 741 18.79 -6.41 -3.42
C ASN A 741 19.60 -5.12 -3.23
N GLN A 742 20.70 -5.20 -2.46
CA GLN A 742 21.72 -4.15 -2.46
C GLN A 742 22.73 -4.46 -3.57
N ASP A 743 22.68 -3.69 -4.66
CA ASP A 743 23.70 -3.76 -5.71
C ASP A 743 24.95 -2.99 -5.32
N THR A 744 26.11 -3.50 -5.72
CA THR A 744 27.41 -2.93 -5.39
C THR A 744 27.65 -1.53 -5.98
N MET A 745 26.84 -1.09 -6.93
CA MET A 745 26.92 0.24 -7.55
C MET A 745 26.21 1.36 -6.77
N ASP A 746 25.25 1.05 -5.91
CA ASP A 746 24.42 2.08 -5.24
C ASP A 746 25.08 2.72 -4.00
N THR A 747 26.13 2.15 -3.45
CA THR A 747 26.79 2.71 -2.27
C THR A 747 27.56 4.00 -2.53
N SER A 748 27.96 4.29 -3.77
CA SER A 748 28.65 5.54 -4.11
C SER A 748 27.73 6.75 -4.20
N LEU A 749 26.40 6.53 -4.38
CA LEU A 749 25.38 7.59 -4.39
C LEU A 749 24.88 7.93 -2.97
N TYR A 750 25.11 7.06 -1.99
CA TYR A 750 24.61 7.21 -0.63
C TYR A 750 25.64 7.80 0.36
N ASN A 751 26.91 7.69 0.07
CA ASN A 751 27.98 8.30 0.87
C ASN A 751 28.50 9.55 0.15
N GLY A 752 28.22 10.73 0.71
CA GLY A 752 28.48 12.04 0.14
C GLY A 752 29.95 12.43 -0.16
N ASP A 753 30.80 11.51 -0.60
CA ASP A 753 32.17 11.78 -1.08
C ASP A 753 32.22 11.68 -2.61
N ALA A 754 31.66 12.71 -3.27
CA ALA A 754 31.83 12.91 -4.71
C ALA A 754 33.17 13.59 -5.00
N GLN A 755 34.27 12.86 -5.02
CA GLN A 755 35.47 13.24 -5.76
C GLN A 755 36.11 12.01 -6.41
N THR A 756 35.56 11.60 -7.56
CA THR A 756 36.39 10.94 -8.62
C THR A 756 35.68 11.10 -9.97
N LYS A 757 36.47 11.49 -10.95
CA LYS A 757 36.14 11.86 -12.33
C LYS A 757 35.23 10.85 -13.02
N ALA A 758 34.11 11.35 -13.60
CA ALA A 758 33.28 10.62 -14.52
C ALA A 758 34.02 10.34 -15.82
N GLU A 759 34.32 9.10 -16.13
CA GLU A 759 34.46 8.64 -17.50
C GLU A 759 33.01 8.44 -18.05
N VAL A 760 32.72 9.12 -19.16
CA VAL A 760 31.47 9.03 -19.87
C VAL A 760 31.39 7.64 -20.50
N VAL A 761 30.60 6.75 -19.88
CA VAL A 761 30.09 5.55 -20.52
C VAL A 761 28.67 5.88 -20.97
N GLU A 762 28.37 5.71 -22.25
CA GLU A 762 27.02 5.91 -22.81
C GLU A 762 25.99 5.08 -21.99
N PRO A 763 24.83 5.65 -21.68
CA PRO A 763 23.86 4.97 -20.83
C PRO A 763 23.27 3.79 -21.59
N VAL A 764 23.60 2.58 -21.15
CA VAL A 764 22.68 1.46 -21.31
C VAL A 764 21.43 1.83 -20.51
N ALA A 765 20.30 1.90 -21.20
CA ALA A 765 19.03 2.27 -20.61
C ALA A 765 18.78 1.42 -19.36
N SER A 766 18.97 2.01 -18.18
CA SER A 766 18.53 1.42 -16.93
C SER A 766 17.01 1.48 -16.96
N GLU A 767 16.37 0.31 -16.95
CA GLU A 767 14.95 0.21 -16.74
C GLU A 767 14.62 0.94 -15.43
N GLU A 768 13.77 1.97 -15.54
CA GLU A 768 13.26 2.73 -14.40
C GLU A 768 12.67 1.72 -13.39
N GLU A 769 13.12 1.73 -12.15
CA GLU A 769 12.43 1.05 -11.06
C GLU A 769 11.01 1.64 -11.00
N GLU A 770 10.05 0.95 -11.62
CA GLU A 770 8.63 1.28 -11.51
C GLU A 770 8.18 0.91 -10.10
N HIS A 771 8.31 1.86 -9.17
CA HIS A 771 7.67 1.69 -7.87
C HIS A 771 6.16 1.58 -8.07
N CYS A 772 5.56 0.63 -7.37
CA CYS A 772 4.12 0.46 -7.37
C CYS A 772 3.43 1.66 -6.70
N GLU A 773 3.13 2.70 -7.48
CA GLU A 773 2.42 3.88 -7.00
C GLU A 773 0.97 3.58 -6.58
N SER A 774 0.40 2.45 -7.03
CA SER A 774 -0.99 2.13 -6.75
C SER A 774 -1.23 1.55 -5.36
N CYS A 775 -0.21 1.02 -4.70
CA CYS A 775 -0.30 0.52 -3.32
C CYS A 775 0.34 1.42 -2.27
N SER A 776 0.99 2.52 -2.69
CA SER A 776 1.44 3.50 -1.71
C SER A 776 0.24 4.25 -1.15
N LEU A 777 0.03 4.13 0.14
CA LEU A 777 -0.88 4.98 0.92
C LEU A 777 -0.39 6.40 0.94
#